data_1d13ba96939e38cce570c651a4e49943
#
_entry.id   1d13ba96939e38cce570c651a4e49943
#
_cell.length_a   1.000
_cell.length_b   1.000
_cell.length_c   1.000
_cell.angle_alpha   90.00
_cell.angle_beta   90.00
_cell.angle_gamma   90.00
#
_symmetry.space_group_name_H-M   'P 1'
#
loop_
_entity.id
_entity.type
_entity.pdbx_description
1 polymer ?
#
loop_
_entity_poly.entity_id
_entity_poly.type
_entity_poly.pdbx_seq_one_letter_code
_entity_poly.pdbx_strand_id
1 'polypeptide(L)'
;MAEKKVVNSGKTAKKASEKPKTPRKVKVVNKDEGIIVKTDAEEKGKCKIKTIGVLTSGGDAPGMNAAVRAVVRTAIANGLAVKGIKRGFSGLIDEDIVDLNSRSVADTIQKGGTFLFTARCPEMITTEGQDIAAENCKKHGIDALVVIGGDGSFKGCLALKDRGINVIGIPGTIDLDIACTEYTIGFDTAVNTAMHAIDKIRDTSTSQERCSIIEVMGRHAGYIALWCGLANGAEAVLTTELYQYEEQKLINDIQTKRKSGRKHYIIINAEGIGDSEGMAKRIEYATGMPTSATILGYLQRGGSPTCKDRVYASAFGAKAVDILLKGGANRVVAFKNGSFVDFDMDEALSMKKTLDPFLVDMLGKLTRKGDSRLMKNEGILPIETDENAGKNVAADASIHEAASNTKGSGKKITIGVLTSGMDAPGMNAAIRAVVRSAIGYNMKVIGFRRGYSGLVEKDYLEMTNKTMSETVQRGGTQLLASDCPEFLTEEGQQKAIETLKELKIDALVIIGGNGTMRGGLDLIAKGINVVGIPATIDLDVACTEYTIGFDTAINTAMEAIDKIRDTSASHERCSVIEVAGKRSGHNALWCGIATGAEEIITNEYHDQNQQRMISEIINKKKLGKRLHLIVNSEAVGKSASLAKNIEFATGLETRATVLGILQCGGAPSCQDRVFASAMGGKAVEVINSGGKNRIVAYQNGEFTDFDMEKAMRLNKFPDAYMAEMSKKLSR
;
A
#
# COMPACT_ATOMS: atom_id res chain seq x y z
N MET A 1 -26.76 51.01 43.57
CA MET A 1 -26.01 52.22 43.93
C MET A 1 -24.76 52.23 43.12
N ALA A 2 -24.75 52.93 42.09
CA ALA A 2 -24.23 54.26 41.85
C ALA A 2 -22.74 54.16 41.52
N GLU A 3 -22.39 54.42 40.31
CA GLU A 3 -21.98 55.67 39.66
C GLU A 3 -20.50 55.97 39.95
N LYS A 4 -19.67 56.48 39.13
CA LYS A 4 -19.61 57.35 37.96
C LYS A 4 -18.15 57.54 37.54
N LYS A 5 -17.90 57.68 36.28
CA LYS A 5 -17.28 58.83 35.53
C LYS A 5 -15.85 59.22 35.92
N VAL A 6 -14.94 59.71 35.11
CA VAL A 6 -14.96 60.55 33.88
C VAL A 6 -13.53 60.68 33.32
N VAL A 7 -13.26 60.60 32.05
CA VAL A 7 -12.86 61.52 30.99
C VAL A 7 -11.39 62.03 30.88
N ASN A 8 -10.89 61.88 29.71
CA ASN A 8 -10.18 62.78 28.75
C ASN A 8 -8.63 62.79 28.82
N SER A 9 -7.89 62.90 27.81
CA SER A 9 -7.94 63.25 26.39
C SER A 9 -6.52 63.16 25.81
N GLY A 10 -6.34 62.96 24.53
CA GLY A 10 -5.07 63.26 23.85
C GLY A 10 -4.82 62.55 22.54
N LYS A 11 -5.11 63.22 21.46
CA LYS A 11 -4.81 62.95 20.03
C LYS A 11 -3.34 62.57 19.79
N THR A 12 -2.93 61.69 18.87
CA THR A 12 -2.92 61.74 17.39
C THR A 12 -2.04 60.65 16.85
N ALA A 13 -2.44 60.09 15.72
CA ALA A 13 -1.71 59.72 14.51
C ALA A 13 -2.00 58.34 13.95
N LYS A 14 -2.50 58.37 12.72
CA LYS A 14 -2.89 57.24 11.85
C LYS A 14 -1.73 56.32 11.49
N LYS A 15 -1.93 55.02 11.65
CA LYS A 15 -1.38 54.01 10.75
C LYS A 15 -2.42 52.89 10.54
N ALA A 16 -2.73 52.59 9.28
CA ALA A 16 -3.67 51.58 8.87
C ALA A 16 -3.16 50.19 9.29
N SER A 17 -4.00 49.44 9.99
CA SER A 17 -3.79 48.02 10.22
C SER A 17 -5.03 47.25 9.76
N GLU A 18 -4.79 46.29 8.85
CA GLU A 18 -5.79 45.33 8.37
C GLU A 18 -6.39 44.54 9.53
N LYS A 19 -7.71 44.42 9.52
CA LYS A 19 -8.46 43.64 10.52
C LYS A 19 -8.41 42.15 10.15
N PRO A 20 -8.21 41.25 11.13
CA PRO A 20 -8.38 39.83 10.89
C PRO A 20 -9.86 39.48 10.72
N LYS A 21 -10.15 38.62 9.72
CA LYS A 21 -11.49 38.13 9.42
C LYS A 21 -11.99 37.21 10.53
N THR A 22 -13.15 37.53 11.08
CA THR A 22 -13.90 36.78 12.10
C THR A 22 -14.29 35.37 11.59
N PRO A 23 -14.26 34.35 12.44
CA PRO A 23 -14.74 32.99 12.02
C PRO A 23 -16.28 32.99 11.90
N ARG A 24 -16.76 32.39 10.83
CA ARG A 24 -18.19 32.24 10.52
C ARG A 24 -18.87 31.32 11.54
N LYS A 25 -20.03 31.78 12.05
CA LYS A 25 -20.89 31.08 13.00
C LYS A 25 -21.48 29.82 12.32
N VAL A 26 -21.22 28.65 12.89
CA VAL A 26 -21.93 27.41 12.59
C VAL A 26 -23.28 27.44 13.33
N LYS A 27 -24.38 27.41 12.59
CA LYS A 27 -25.72 27.16 13.16
C LYS A 27 -25.92 25.65 13.33
N VAL A 28 -26.00 25.19 14.56
CA VAL A 28 -26.44 23.84 14.90
C VAL A 28 -27.98 23.84 14.91
N VAL A 29 -28.60 23.04 14.07
CA VAL A 29 -30.04 22.75 14.11
C VAL A 29 -30.21 21.29 14.52
N ASN A 30 -31.06 21.08 15.52
CA ASN A 30 -31.32 19.82 16.21
C ASN A 30 -32.21 18.86 15.40
N LYS A 31 -31.83 17.57 15.46
CA LYS A 31 -32.56 16.29 15.46
C LYS A 31 -33.62 15.98 14.37
N ASP A 32 -33.42 14.77 13.85
CA ASP A 32 -34.34 13.84 13.16
C ASP A 32 -34.43 13.86 11.63
N GLU A 33 -33.52 14.51 10.94
CA GLU A 33 -33.34 14.27 9.49
C GLU A 33 -31.85 14.15 9.19
N GLY A 34 -31.45 13.15 8.38
CA GLY A 34 -30.09 12.83 8.06
C GLY A 34 -29.28 14.07 7.65
N ILE A 35 -28.05 14.15 8.12
CA ILE A 35 -27.11 15.26 7.85
C ILE A 35 -26.86 15.34 6.35
N ILE A 36 -27.63 16.15 5.65
CA ILE A 36 -27.25 16.64 4.33
C ILE A 36 -26.31 17.82 4.57
N VAL A 37 -25.01 17.57 4.47
CA VAL A 37 -24.02 18.63 4.35
C VAL A 37 -24.29 19.30 2.99
N LYS A 38 -25.06 20.39 2.98
CA LYS A 38 -25.08 21.30 1.85
C LYS A 38 -23.71 22.00 1.85
N THR A 39 -22.81 21.47 1.06
CA THR A 39 -21.67 22.26 0.59
C THR A 39 -22.24 23.44 -0.17
N ASP A 40 -21.87 24.66 0.22
CA ASP A 40 -22.15 25.85 -0.56
C ASP A 40 -21.84 25.54 -2.02
N ALA A 41 -22.83 25.73 -2.89
CA ALA A 41 -22.64 25.67 -4.31
C ALA A 41 -21.67 26.80 -4.66
N GLU A 42 -20.38 26.45 -4.75
CA GLU A 42 -19.38 27.31 -5.37
C GLU A 42 -19.87 27.60 -6.79
N GLU A 43 -19.89 28.87 -7.13
CA GLU A 43 -20.15 29.36 -8.48
C GLU A 43 -19.37 28.47 -9.47
N LYS A 44 -20.07 27.70 -10.26
CA LYS A 44 -19.51 26.96 -11.39
C LYS A 44 -18.98 28.00 -12.40
N GLY A 45 -17.74 28.44 -12.19
CA GLY A 45 -16.97 29.00 -13.28
C GLY A 45 -17.00 27.98 -14.40
N LYS A 46 -17.48 28.37 -15.60
CA LYS A 46 -17.51 27.47 -16.76
C LYS A 46 -16.10 26.92 -16.96
N CYS A 47 -15.92 25.61 -16.75
CA CYS A 47 -14.67 24.93 -17.08
C CYS A 47 -14.33 25.24 -18.53
N LYS A 48 -13.19 25.89 -18.79
CA LYS A 48 -12.77 26.28 -20.16
C LYS A 48 -12.28 25.07 -20.97
N ILE A 49 -11.98 23.95 -20.31
CA ILE A 49 -11.44 22.74 -20.93
C ILE A 49 -12.56 21.94 -21.59
N LYS A 50 -12.40 21.60 -22.87
CA LYS A 50 -13.31 20.78 -23.68
C LYS A 50 -12.67 19.46 -24.10
N THR A 51 -11.36 19.47 -24.36
CA THR A 51 -10.62 18.31 -24.87
C THR A 51 -9.37 18.05 -24.03
N ILE A 52 -9.23 16.82 -23.56
CA ILE A 52 -8.03 16.35 -22.84
C ILE A 52 -7.23 15.45 -23.76
N GLY A 53 -5.93 15.70 -23.91
CA GLY A 53 -4.96 14.75 -24.43
C GLY A 53 -4.47 13.81 -23.33
N VAL A 54 -4.27 12.53 -23.62
CA VAL A 54 -3.65 11.58 -22.68
C VAL A 54 -2.55 10.78 -23.39
N LEU A 55 -1.40 10.67 -22.75
CA LEU A 55 -0.27 9.87 -23.23
C LEU A 55 0.42 9.11 -22.10
N THR A 56 1.13 8.04 -22.46
CA THR A 56 2.04 7.30 -21.60
C THR A 56 3.47 7.52 -22.11
N SER A 57 4.41 7.82 -21.23
CA SER A 57 5.78 8.19 -21.58
C SER A 57 6.81 7.53 -20.66
N GLY A 58 7.99 7.28 -21.15
CA GLY A 58 9.08 6.62 -20.43
C GLY A 58 9.01 5.09 -20.51
N GLY A 59 9.43 4.39 -19.47
CA GLY A 59 9.25 2.94 -19.35
C GLY A 59 7.79 2.59 -19.07
N ASP A 60 7.31 1.51 -19.65
CA ASP A 60 5.99 1.00 -19.32
C ASP A 60 5.94 0.45 -17.88
N ALA A 61 4.79 0.56 -17.26
CA ALA A 61 4.53 0.07 -15.92
C ALA A 61 3.13 -0.59 -15.85
N PRO A 62 3.00 -1.75 -15.18
CA PRO A 62 1.70 -2.39 -15.01
C PRO A 62 0.71 -1.45 -14.29
N GLY A 63 -0.48 -1.26 -14.88
CA GLY A 63 -1.47 -0.29 -14.37
C GLY A 63 -1.59 0.99 -15.19
N MET A 64 -0.67 1.29 -16.12
CA MET A 64 -0.81 2.45 -17.01
C MET A 64 -2.13 2.41 -17.80
N ASN A 65 -2.56 1.24 -18.26
CA ASN A 65 -3.85 1.08 -18.94
C ASN A 65 -5.05 1.43 -18.04
N ALA A 66 -4.98 1.08 -16.76
CA ALA A 66 -6.02 1.43 -15.79
C ALA A 66 -6.09 2.95 -15.57
N ALA A 67 -4.93 3.63 -15.54
CA ALA A 67 -4.87 5.09 -15.44
C ALA A 67 -5.46 5.78 -16.68
N VAL A 68 -5.06 5.36 -17.89
CA VAL A 68 -5.65 5.86 -19.15
C VAL A 68 -7.17 5.66 -19.18
N ARG A 69 -7.63 4.44 -18.80
CA ARG A 69 -9.05 4.12 -18.71
C ARG A 69 -9.79 5.07 -17.75
N ALA A 70 -9.21 5.36 -16.60
CA ALA A 70 -9.81 6.24 -15.61
C ALA A 70 -9.89 7.68 -16.11
N VAL A 71 -8.84 8.21 -16.75
CA VAL A 71 -8.85 9.53 -17.39
C VAL A 71 -9.97 9.59 -18.43
N VAL A 72 -10.02 8.64 -19.36
CA VAL A 72 -11.01 8.63 -20.45
C VAL A 72 -12.43 8.57 -19.90
N ARG A 73 -12.73 7.63 -19.00
CA ARG A 73 -14.09 7.46 -18.46
C ARG A 73 -14.53 8.65 -17.61
N THR A 74 -13.65 9.18 -16.77
CA THR A 74 -13.98 10.35 -15.95
C THR A 74 -14.19 11.58 -16.80
N ALA A 75 -13.37 11.80 -17.83
CA ALA A 75 -13.54 12.92 -18.77
C ALA A 75 -14.88 12.83 -19.52
N ILE A 76 -15.20 11.68 -20.11
CA ILE A 76 -16.45 11.45 -20.84
C ILE A 76 -17.67 11.61 -19.93
N ALA A 77 -17.61 11.10 -18.69
CA ALA A 77 -18.68 11.24 -17.70
C ALA A 77 -18.98 12.71 -17.35
N ASN A 78 -18.01 13.61 -17.58
CA ASN A 78 -18.13 15.06 -17.39
C ASN A 78 -18.31 15.84 -18.71
N GLY A 79 -18.57 15.15 -19.84
CA GLY A 79 -18.85 15.77 -21.13
C GLY A 79 -17.62 16.29 -21.87
N LEU A 80 -16.40 15.85 -21.52
CA LEU A 80 -15.16 16.23 -22.20
C LEU A 80 -14.82 15.22 -23.29
N ALA A 81 -14.21 15.72 -24.39
CA ALA A 81 -13.59 14.88 -25.42
C ALA A 81 -12.20 14.43 -24.96
N VAL A 82 -11.76 13.25 -25.42
CA VAL A 82 -10.44 12.72 -25.09
C VAL A 82 -9.71 12.28 -26.35
N LYS A 83 -8.47 12.71 -26.47
CA LYS A 83 -7.52 12.30 -27.50
C LYS A 83 -6.39 11.49 -26.90
N GLY A 84 -6.19 10.28 -27.41
CA GLY A 84 -5.05 9.42 -27.06
C GLY A 84 -3.87 9.71 -27.98
N ILE A 85 -2.71 9.95 -27.40
CA ILE A 85 -1.47 10.20 -28.12
C ILE A 85 -0.63 8.94 -28.00
N LYS A 86 -0.36 8.27 -29.13
CA LYS A 86 0.43 7.04 -29.16
C LYS A 86 1.92 7.32 -29.09
N ARG A 87 2.68 6.37 -28.51
CA ARG A 87 4.15 6.47 -28.37
C ARG A 87 4.64 7.71 -27.61
N GLY A 88 3.80 8.22 -26.68
CA GLY A 88 4.18 9.31 -25.80
C GLY A 88 4.46 10.62 -26.53
N PHE A 89 5.52 11.31 -26.14
CA PHE A 89 5.87 12.60 -26.75
C PHE A 89 6.30 12.46 -28.21
N SER A 90 6.88 11.33 -28.66
CA SER A 90 7.17 11.13 -30.07
C SER A 90 5.91 11.20 -30.92
N GLY A 91 4.84 10.53 -30.49
CA GLY A 91 3.55 10.60 -31.20
C GLY A 91 2.85 11.95 -31.08
N LEU A 92 3.18 12.77 -30.09
CA LEU A 92 2.70 14.16 -30.05
C LEU A 92 3.40 15.02 -31.10
N ILE A 93 4.70 14.79 -31.34
CA ILE A 93 5.48 15.45 -32.40
C ILE A 93 5.03 14.94 -33.78
N ASP A 94 4.85 13.62 -33.93
CA ASP A 94 4.47 12.97 -35.20
C ASP A 94 2.97 13.05 -35.52
N GLU A 95 2.16 13.68 -34.67
CA GLU A 95 0.69 13.78 -34.77
C GLU A 95 -0.03 12.41 -34.78
N ASP A 96 0.53 11.35 -34.15
CA ASP A 96 -0.15 10.05 -34.01
C ASP A 96 -1.18 10.11 -32.87
N ILE A 97 -2.27 10.82 -33.16
CA ILE A 97 -3.33 11.18 -32.22
C ILE A 97 -4.64 10.53 -32.66
N VAL A 98 -5.34 9.88 -31.74
CA VAL A 98 -6.61 9.19 -31.98
C VAL A 98 -7.67 9.64 -30.99
N ASP A 99 -8.93 9.67 -31.43
CA ASP A 99 -10.05 9.96 -30.54
C ASP A 99 -10.35 8.74 -29.67
N LEU A 100 -10.51 8.95 -28.36
CA LEU A 100 -10.83 7.90 -27.40
C LEU A 100 -12.26 8.06 -26.87
N ASN A 101 -12.93 6.92 -26.76
CA ASN A 101 -14.26 6.81 -26.16
C ASN A 101 -14.29 5.67 -25.13
N SER A 102 -15.44 5.46 -24.48
CA SER A 102 -15.59 4.42 -23.44
C SER A 102 -15.32 3.00 -23.97
N ARG A 103 -15.54 2.74 -25.27
CA ARG A 103 -15.23 1.43 -25.89
C ARG A 103 -13.73 1.26 -26.17
N SER A 104 -13.03 2.34 -26.48
CA SER A 104 -11.57 2.30 -26.72
C SER A 104 -10.77 1.80 -25.51
N VAL A 105 -11.32 1.98 -24.32
CA VAL A 105 -10.70 1.58 -23.05
C VAL A 105 -11.41 0.40 -22.36
N ALA A 106 -12.31 -0.27 -23.10
CA ALA A 106 -12.94 -1.50 -22.59
C ALA A 106 -11.89 -2.62 -22.48
N ASP A 107 -12.02 -3.45 -21.43
CA ASP A 107 -11.15 -4.61 -21.20
C ASP A 107 -9.64 -4.33 -21.24
N THR A 108 -9.25 -3.11 -20.79
CA THR A 108 -7.84 -2.70 -20.70
C THR A 108 -7.31 -2.70 -19.27
N ILE A 109 -8.19 -2.66 -18.25
CA ILE A 109 -7.79 -2.49 -16.84
C ILE A 109 -6.89 -3.63 -16.33
N GLN A 110 -7.11 -4.85 -16.80
CA GLN A 110 -6.34 -6.05 -16.42
C GLN A 110 -5.09 -6.26 -17.26
N LYS A 111 -4.87 -5.48 -18.32
CA LYS A 111 -3.75 -5.67 -19.24
C LYS A 111 -2.52 -4.90 -18.79
N GLY A 112 -1.38 -5.58 -18.76
CA GLY A 112 -0.07 -4.96 -18.59
C GLY A 112 0.36 -4.13 -19.79
N GLY A 113 1.50 -3.47 -19.67
CA GLY A 113 1.98 -2.52 -20.68
C GLY A 113 1.06 -1.32 -20.85
N THR A 114 1.08 -0.71 -22.03
CA THR A 114 0.19 0.40 -22.38
C THR A 114 -0.31 0.29 -23.82
N PHE A 115 -1.61 0.39 -24.05
CA PHE A 115 -2.19 0.30 -25.40
C PHE A 115 -1.94 1.58 -26.22
N LEU A 116 -1.55 2.69 -25.59
CA LEU A 116 -1.08 3.90 -26.25
C LEU A 116 0.38 3.80 -26.68
N PHE A 117 1.06 2.71 -26.34
CA PHE A 117 2.49 2.53 -26.53
C PHE A 117 3.34 3.58 -25.80
N THR A 118 4.62 3.39 -25.76
CA THR A 118 5.58 4.35 -25.21
C THR A 118 6.88 4.29 -26.01
N ALA A 119 7.53 5.42 -26.17
CA ALA A 119 8.83 5.53 -26.83
C ALA A 119 9.70 6.55 -26.13
N ARG A 120 11.00 6.42 -26.32
CA ARG A 120 11.94 7.50 -26.01
C ARG A 120 11.81 8.59 -27.06
N CYS A 121 11.81 9.84 -26.65
CA CYS A 121 11.68 11.00 -27.53
C CYS A 121 12.85 11.97 -27.27
N PRO A 122 14.02 11.76 -27.92
CA PRO A 122 15.15 12.66 -27.79
C PRO A 122 14.83 14.09 -28.23
N GLU A 123 13.91 14.25 -29.17
CA GLU A 123 13.48 15.55 -29.73
C GLU A 123 12.87 16.45 -28.62
N MET A 124 12.24 15.87 -27.61
CA MET A 124 11.71 16.63 -26.46
C MET A 124 12.77 17.28 -25.58
N ILE A 125 14.05 16.97 -25.78
CA ILE A 125 15.16 17.65 -25.10
C ILE A 125 15.49 18.97 -25.80
N THR A 126 15.14 19.11 -27.08
CA THR A 126 15.41 20.31 -27.91
C THR A 126 14.26 21.30 -27.83
N THR A 127 14.58 22.59 -27.93
CA THR A 127 13.57 23.67 -28.00
C THR A 127 12.62 23.47 -29.18
N GLU A 128 13.15 23.09 -30.35
CA GLU A 128 12.40 22.86 -31.58
C GLU A 128 11.36 21.74 -31.41
N GLY A 129 11.74 20.59 -30.90
CA GLY A 129 10.79 19.50 -30.65
C GLY A 129 9.71 19.85 -29.63
N GLN A 130 10.06 20.63 -28.60
CA GLN A 130 9.12 21.13 -27.60
C GLN A 130 8.10 22.12 -28.22
N ASP A 131 8.55 22.99 -29.14
CA ASP A 131 7.70 23.96 -29.86
C ASP A 131 6.72 23.21 -30.76
N ILE A 132 7.19 22.23 -31.54
CA ILE A 132 6.35 21.38 -32.41
C ILE A 132 5.28 20.66 -31.56
N ALA A 133 5.67 20.06 -30.44
CA ALA A 133 4.73 19.36 -29.55
C ALA A 133 3.65 20.30 -29.00
N ALA A 134 4.01 21.53 -28.62
CA ALA A 134 3.06 22.54 -28.14
C ALA A 134 2.13 23.04 -29.25
N GLU A 135 2.63 23.23 -30.48
CA GLU A 135 1.83 23.61 -31.66
C GLU A 135 0.86 22.51 -32.02
N ASN A 136 1.27 21.24 -31.98
CA ASN A 136 0.39 20.10 -32.26
C ASN A 136 -0.74 19.99 -31.23
N CYS A 137 -0.48 20.26 -29.93
CA CYS A 137 -1.57 20.38 -28.95
C CYS A 137 -2.61 21.41 -29.37
N LYS A 138 -2.18 22.61 -29.77
CA LYS A 138 -3.08 23.69 -30.23
C LYS A 138 -3.81 23.33 -31.52
N LYS A 139 -3.09 22.76 -32.50
CA LYS A 139 -3.65 22.34 -33.80
C LYS A 139 -4.75 21.29 -33.64
N HIS A 140 -4.58 20.34 -32.73
CA HIS A 140 -5.58 19.31 -32.44
C HIS A 140 -6.62 19.72 -31.40
N GLY A 141 -6.62 20.97 -30.93
CA GLY A 141 -7.59 21.50 -29.98
C GLY A 141 -7.49 20.83 -28.60
N ILE A 142 -6.30 20.41 -28.16
CA ILE A 142 -6.06 19.83 -26.86
C ILE A 142 -5.87 20.98 -25.85
N ASP A 143 -6.84 21.16 -24.95
CA ASP A 143 -6.82 22.22 -23.95
C ASP A 143 -5.94 21.89 -22.75
N ALA A 144 -5.77 20.61 -22.45
CA ALA A 144 -4.91 20.11 -21.37
C ALA A 144 -4.36 18.71 -21.71
N LEU A 145 -3.17 18.42 -21.24
CA LEU A 145 -2.47 17.16 -21.45
C LEU A 145 -2.28 16.40 -20.13
N VAL A 146 -2.75 15.16 -20.07
CA VAL A 146 -2.46 14.23 -18.95
C VAL A 146 -1.34 13.30 -19.37
N VAL A 147 -0.25 13.34 -18.64
CA VAL A 147 0.98 12.56 -18.91
C VAL A 147 1.19 11.53 -17.82
N ILE A 148 1.19 10.25 -18.20
CA ILE A 148 1.41 9.13 -17.29
C ILE A 148 2.86 8.64 -17.49
N GLY A 149 3.71 8.77 -16.46
CA GLY A 149 5.10 8.37 -16.58
C GLY A 149 5.95 8.71 -15.35
N GLY A 150 7.27 8.59 -15.49
CA GLY A 150 8.24 8.87 -14.44
C GLY A 150 8.82 10.30 -14.49
N ASP A 151 9.90 10.52 -13.74
CA ASP A 151 10.59 11.82 -13.61
C ASP A 151 10.98 12.47 -14.96
N GLY A 152 11.52 11.66 -15.88
CA GLY A 152 11.86 12.15 -17.23
C GLY A 152 10.65 12.65 -18.01
N SER A 153 9.49 12.03 -17.84
CA SER A 153 8.24 12.46 -18.49
C SER A 153 7.74 13.78 -17.90
N PHE A 154 7.91 13.99 -16.60
CA PHE A 154 7.52 15.25 -15.94
C PHE A 154 8.42 16.42 -16.32
N LYS A 155 9.70 16.18 -16.63
CA LYS A 155 10.59 17.19 -17.25
C LYS A 155 10.06 17.64 -18.63
N GLY A 156 9.54 16.69 -19.41
CA GLY A 156 8.83 17.01 -20.65
C GLY A 156 7.53 17.83 -20.42
N CYS A 157 6.83 17.57 -19.32
CA CYS A 157 5.66 18.37 -18.93
C CYS A 157 6.05 19.82 -18.61
N LEU A 158 7.15 20.06 -17.89
CA LEU A 158 7.66 21.41 -17.61
C LEU A 158 7.92 22.19 -18.92
N ALA A 159 8.57 21.55 -19.88
CA ALA A 159 8.85 22.17 -21.16
C ALA A 159 7.56 22.60 -21.92
N LEU A 160 6.48 21.82 -21.82
CA LEU A 160 5.18 22.16 -22.41
C LEU A 160 4.44 23.22 -21.60
N LYS A 161 4.54 23.19 -20.26
CA LYS A 161 4.02 24.24 -19.37
C LYS A 161 4.58 25.62 -19.75
N ASP A 162 5.91 25.71 -19.98
CA ASP A 162 6.58 26.96 -20.38
C ASP A 162 6.09 27.49 -21.73
N ARG A 163 5.42 26.62 -22.54
CA ARG A 163 4.80 26.96 -23.82
C ARG A 163 3.28 27.19 -23.73
N GLY A 164 2.78 27.27 -22.52
CA GLY A 164 1.37 27.59 -22.25
C GLY A 164 0.41 26.41 -22.38
N ILE A 165 0.91 25.17 -22.41
CA ILE A 165 0.07 23.96 -22.37
C ILE A 165 -0.18 23.58 -20.91
N ASN A 166 -1.47 23.45 -20.54
CA ASN A 166 -1.83 22.93 -19.22
C ASN A 166 -1.52 21.44 -19.14
N VAL A 167 -0.73 21.02 -18.15
CA VAL A 167 -0.29 19.63 -18.00
C VAL A 167 -0.60 19.08 -16.60
N ILE A 168 -1.02 17.81 -16.56
CA ILE A 168 -1.17 17.07 -15.31
C ILE A 168 -0.32 15.79 -15.40
N GLY A 169 0.59 15.60 -14.43
CA GLY A 169 1.41 14.40 -14.31
C GLY A 169 0.76 13.33 -13.44
N ILE A 170 0.80 12.08 -13.89
CA ILE A 170 0.41 10.89 -13.12
C ILE A 170 1.63 10.00 -12.95
N PRO A 171 2.05 9.66 -11.70
CA PRO A 171 3.25 8.89 -11.44
C PRO A 171 3.08 7.43 -11.88
N GLY A 172 3.71 7.07 -13.01
CA GLY A 172 3.70 5.74 -13.60
C GLY A 172 5.14 5.23 -13.81
N THR A 173 5.69 4.55 -12.82
CA THR A 173 7.03 3.95 -12.83
C THR A 173 7.10 2.85 -11.77
N ILE A 174 7.85 1.78 -12.05
CA ILE A 174 8.08 0.71 -11.08
C ILE A 174 9.14 1.09 -10.03
N ASP A 175 9.92 2.14 -10.23
CA ASP A 175 11.12 2.46 -9.43
C ASP A 175 10.79 3.12 -8.08
N LEU A 176 9.56 3.63 -7.89
CA LEU A 176 9.09 4.36 -6.71
C LEU A 176 9.95 5.60 -6.37
N ASP A 177 10.61 6.18 -7.35
CA ASP A 177 11.62 7.25 -7.22
C ASP A 177 11.05 8.68 -7.28
N ILE A 178 9.75 8.85 -7.54
CA ILE A 178 9.09 10.16 -7.57
C ILE A 178 8.85 10.67 -6.14
N ALA A 179 9.49 11.79 -5.81
CA ALA A 179 9.62 12.23 -4.42
C ALA A 179 8.32 12.79 -3.79
N CYS A 180 7.43 13.39 -4.57
CA CYS A 180 6.20 13.98 -4.05
C CYS A 180 5.13 12.94 -3.68
N THR A 181 5.35 11.65 -3.97
CA THR A 181 4.36 10.59 -3.76
C THR A 181 4.94 9.39 -3.02
N GLU A 182 4.14 8.75 -2.18
CA GLU A 182 4.46 7.49 -1.51
C GLU A 182 4.21 6.27 -2.40
N TYR A 183 3.53 6.46 -3.54
CA TYR A 183 3.16 5.38 -4.44
C TYR A 183 3.30 5.76 -5.91
N THR A 184 3.82 4.85 -6.73
CA THR A 184 3.87 4.96 -8.18
C THR A 184 3.23 3.74 -8.82
N ILE A 185 2.46 3.95 -9.91
CA ILE A 185 1.78 2.89 -10.65
C ILE A 185 2.81 1.91 -11.20
N GLY A 186 2.64 0.63 -10.88
CA GLY A 186 3.49 -0.47 -11.34
C GLY A 186 4.46 -1.01 -10.30
N PHE A 187 4.71 -0.26 -9.22
CA PHE A 187 5.64 -0.69 -8.18
C PHE A 187 5.19 -1.98 -7.49
N ASP A 188 3.92 -2.05 -7.08
CA ASP A 188 3.40 -3.22 -6.36
C ASP A 188 3.43 -4.49 -7.22
N THR A 189 3.08 -4.39 -8.49
CA THR A 189 3.20 -5.50 -9.44
C THR A 189 4.65 -5.94 -9.63
N ALA A 190 5.58 -4.98 -9.75
CA ALA A 190 7.00 -5.27 -9.96
C ALA A 190 7.62 -6.00 -8.76
N VAL A 191 7.34 -5.56 -7.53
CA VAL A 191 7.86 -6.23 -6.33
C VAL A 191 7.23 -7.59 -6.10
N ASN A 192 5.95 -7.80 -6.42
CA ASN A 192 5.31 -9.11 -6.36
C ASN A 192 5.88 -10.06 -7.41
N THR A 193 6.11 -9.60 -8.64
CA THR A 193 6.76 -10.40 -9.70
C THR A 193 8.17 -10.82 -9.29
N ALA A 194 8.98 -9.88 -8.77
CA ALA A 194 10.32 -10.19 -8.29
C ALA A 194 10.29 -11.16 -7.10
N MET A 195 9.42 -10.92 -6.12
CA MET A 195 9.25 -11.79 -4.95
C MET A 195 8.92 -13.24 -5.34
N HIS A 196 7.99 -13.45 -6.28
CA HIS A 196 7.64 -14.78 -6.76
C HIS A 196 8.81 -15.47 -7.51
N ALA A 197 9.61 -14.72 -8.26
CA ALA A 197 10.81 -15.25 -8.88
C ALA A 197 11.86 -15.65 -7.82
N ILE A 198 12.07 -14.81 -6.81
CA ILE A 198 13.00 -15.07 -5.70
C ILE A 198 12.57 -16.31 -4.89
N ASP A 199 11.26 -16.49 -4.62
CA ASP A 199 10.76 -17.68 -3.91
C ASP A 199 11.13 -18.97 -4.68
N LYS A 200 10.94 -18.98 -6.00
CA LYS A 200 11.32 -20.14 -6.86
C LYS A 200 12.84 -20.38 -6.86
N ILE A 201 13.64 -19.31 -6.93
CA ILE A 201 15.11 -19.39 -6.87
C ILE A 201 15.56 -19.92 -5.50
N ARG A 202 14.88 -19.51 -4.42
CA ARG A 202 15.17 -19.99 -3.06
C ARG A 202 15.00 -21.50 -2.94
N ASP A 203 13.92 -22.07 -3.48
CA ASP A 203 13.65 -23.50 -3.43
C ASP A 203 14.82 -24.31 -4.03
N THR A 204 15.29 -23.88 -5.21
CA THR A 204 16.43 -24.54 -5.84
C THR A 204 17.76 -24.26 -5.14
N SER A 205 17.96 -23.04 -4.62
CA SER A 205 19.17 -22.68 -3.85
C SER A 205 19.28 -23.46 -2.57
N THR A 206 18.14 -23.71 -1.91
CA THR A 206 18.07 -24.55 -0.71
C THR A 206 18.41 -26.00 -1.01
N SER A 207 17.84 -26.56 -2.09
CA SER A 207 18.04 -27.93 -2.51
C SER A 207 19.49 -28.22 -2.94
N GLN A 208 20.17 -27.24 -3.50
CA GLN A 208 21.54 -27.37 -4.04
C GLN A 208 22.62 -26.76 -3.12
N GLU A 209 22.23 -26.27 -1.96
CA GLU A 209 23.14 -25.66 -0.96
C GLU A 209 24.05 -24.56 -1.55
N ARG A 210 23.45 -23.66 -2.38
CA ARG A 210 24.18 -22.62 -3.13
C ARG A 210 23.85 -21.22 -2.68
N CYS A 211 24.67 -20.25 -3.12
CA CYS A 211 24.42 -18.84 -3.06
C CYS A 211 23.76 -18.37 -4.36
N SER A 212 22.69 -17.57 -4.27
CA SER A 212 22.05 -16.94 -5.42
C SER A 212 22.02 -15.43 -5.25
N ILE A 213 22.57 -14.72 -6.23
CA ILE A 213 22.48 -13.26 -6.38
C ILE A 213 21.34 -12.98 -7.34
N ILE A 214 20.34 -12.25 -6.91
CA ILE A 214 19.21 -11.88 -7.73
C ILE A 214 19.25 -10.37 -7.96
N GLU A 215 19.47 -9.98 -9.22
CA GLU A 215 19.44 -8.59 -9.62
C GLU A 215 18.00 -8.17 -9.93
N VAL A 216 17.57 -7.09 -9.29
CA VAL A 216 16.24 -6.49 -9.46
C VAL A 216 16.37 -5.09 -10.04
N MET A 217 15.35 -4.66 -10.79
CA MET A 217 15.28 -3.32 -11.36
C MET A 217 15.18 -2.23 -10.28
N GLY A 218 15.19 -0.96 -10.69
CA GLY A 218 15.10 0.21 -9.84
C GLY A 218 15.99 1.37 -10.28
N ARG A 219 16.74 1.22 -11.41
CA ARG A 219 17.70 2.21 -11.92
C ARG A 219 18.70 2.64 -10.86
N HIS A 220 18.48 3.84 -10.29
CA HIS A 220 19.31 4.43 -9.24
C HIS A 220 18.68 4.34 -7.85
N ALA A 221 17.51 3.72 -7.73
CA ALA A 221 16.74 3.63 -6.49
C ALA A 221 16.67 2.18 -5.98
N GLY A 222 16.94 1.97 -4.71
CA GLY A 222 16.97 0.65 -4.07
C GLY A 222 15.63 0.17 -3.49
N TYR A 223 14.50 0.81 -3.82
CA TYR A 223 13.21 0.46 -3.21
C TYR A 223 12.76 -0.96 -3.51
N ILE A 224 12.86 -1.42 -4.76
CA ILE A 224 12.50 -2.80 -5.15
C ILE A 224 13.40 -3.79 -4.41
N ALA A 225 14.72 -3.53 -4.36
CA ALA A 225 15.65 -4.40 -3.66
C ALA A 225 15.37 -4.49 -2.15
N LEU A 226 15.07 -3.36 -1.50
CA LEU A 226 14.72 -3.30 -0.07
C LEU A 226 13.45 -4.11 0.23
N TRP A 227 12.39 -3.90 -0.55
CA TRP A 227 11.12 -4.59 -0.38
C TRP A 227 11.25 -6.10 -0.64
N CYS A 228 11.89 -6.49 -1.73
CA CYS A 228 12.16 -7.90 -2.03
C CYS A 228 13.03 -8.56 -0.96
N GLY A 229 14.03 -7.83 -0.45
CA GLY A 229 14.89 -8.34 0.62
C GLY A 229 14.13 -8.62 1.92
N LEU A 230 13.28 -7.71 2.34
CA LEU A 230 12.41 -7.89 3.51
C LEU A 230 11.36 -9.00 3.28
N ALA A 231 10.67 -8.97 2.14
CA ALA A 231 9.61 -9.91 1.81
C ALA A 231 10.11 -11.36 1.70
N ASN A 232 11.29 -11.57 1.16
CA ASN A 232 11.87 -12.90 1.01
C ASN A 232 12.81 -13.27 2.18
N GLY A 233 13.13 -12.33 3.09
CA GLY A 233 14.07 -12.57 4.17
C GLY A 233 15.46 -12.91 3.65
N ALA A 234 15.95 -12.14 2.67
CA ALA A 234 17.28 -12.29 2.08
C ALA A 234 18.39 -12.14 3.13
N GLU A 235 19.53 -12.78 2.90
CA GLU A 235 20.68 -12.69 3.79
C GLU A 235 21.48 -11.40 3.63
N ALA A 236 21.40 -10.79 2.44
CA ALA A 236 21.96 -9.47 2.16
C ALA A 236 21.12 -8.76 1.10
N VAL A 237 21.06 -7.43 1.20
CA VAL A 237 20.41 -6.55 0.24
C VAL A 237 21.38 -5.43 -0.08
N LEU A 238 21.69 -5.26 -1.35
CA LEU A 238 22.63 -4.28 -1.85
C LEU A 238 21.82 -3.23 -2.62
N THR A 239 21.84 -1.97 -2.16
CA THR A 239 21.17 -0.84 -2.80
C THR A 239 22.15 0.29 -3.03
N THR A 240 21.91 1.12 -4.02
CA THR A 240 22.77 2.25 -4.36
C THR A 240 22.94 3.25 -3.22
N GLU A 241 21.92 3.42 -2.40
CA GLU A 241 21.89 4.39 -1.30
C GLU A 241 22.66 3.89 -0.05
N LEU A 242 22.67 2.57 0.17
CA LEU A 242 23.24 1.97 1.39
C LEU A 242 24.57 1.28 1.15
N TYR A 243 24.93 1.06 -0.13
CA TYR A 243 26.10 0.29 -0.49
C TYR A 243 27.37 1.14 -0.40
N GLN A 244 28.00 1.12 0.74
CA GLN A 244 29.42 1.41 0.84
C GLN A 244 30.15 0.09 0.53
N TYR A 245 30.78 0.01 -0.65
CA TYR A 245 31.34 -1.22 -1.22
C TYR A 245 32.30 -1.91 -0.25
N GLU A 246 31.80 -2.90 0.48
CA GLU A 246 32.62 -3.83 1.25
C GLU A 246 32.27 -5.28 0.86
N GLU A 247 32.55 -5.64 -0.41
CA GLU A 247 32.39 -7.03 -0.88
C GLU A 247 33.13 -8.02 0.05
N GLN A 248 34.27 -7.60 0.58
CA GLN A 248 35.00 -8.41 1.56
C GLN A 248 34.20 -8.67 2.85
N LYS A 249 33.42 -7.69 3.31
CA LYS A 249 32.53 -7.87 4.47
C LYS A 249 31.42 -8.86 4.17
N LEU A 250 30.83 -8.78 2.98
CA LEU A 250 29.82 -9.72 2.52
C LEU A 250 30.39 -11.15 2.45
N ILE A 251 31.59 -11.33 1.87
CA ILE A 251 32.29 -12.61 1.78
C ILE A 251 32.55 -13.17 3.19
N ASN A 252 33.07 -12.34 4.10
CA ASN A 252 33.32 -12.75 5.49
C ASN A 252 32.04 -13.15 6.24
N ASP A 253 30.94 -12.45 6.00
CA ASP A 253 29.63 -12.78 6.58
C ASP A 253 29.11 -14.14 6.06
N ILE A 254 29.23 -14.38 4.75
CA ILE A 254 28.88 -15.67 4.14
C ILE A 254 29.71 -16.80 4.76
N GLN A 255 31.03 -16.64 4.84
CA GLN A 255 31.93 -17.64 5.45
C GLN A 255 31.59 -17.93 6.92
N THR A 256 31.28 -16.88 7.69
CA THR A 256 30.92 -16.99 9.11
C THR A 256 29.60 -17.73 9.30
N LYS A 257 28.59 -17.37 8.53
CA LYS A 257 27.28 -18.01 8.55
C LYS A 257 27.35 -19.46 8.07
N ARG A 258 28.18 -19.76 7.05
CA ARG A 258 28.42 -21.14 6.57
C ARG A 258 29.02 -22.01 7.67
N LYS A 259 30.03 -21.52 8.40
CA LYS A 259 30.62 -22.23 9.58
C LYS A 259 29.57 -22.50 10.66
N SER A 260 28.53 -21.69 10.77
CA SER A 260 27.42 -21.90 11.72
C SER A 260 26.32 -22.82 11.18
N GLY A 261 26.56 -23.52 10.07
CA GLY A 261 25.63 -24.52 9.49
C GLY A 261 24.61 -24.00 8.52
N ARG A 262 24.72 -22.75 8.05
CA ARG A 262 23.84 -22.23 6.99
C ARG A 262 24.29 -22.75 5.64
N LYS A 263 23.35 -23.27 4.85
CA LYS A 263 23.64 -24.01 3.62
C LYS A 263 23.33 -23.27 2.33
N HIS A 264 22.43 -22.28 2.35
CA HIS A 264 22.08 -21.46 1.18
C HIS A 264 22.07 -19.98 1.53
N TYR A 265 22.24 -19.13 0.51
CA TYR A 265 22.23 -17.67 0.63
C TYR A 265 21.46 -17.05 -0.51
N ILE A 266 20.63 -16.06 -0.18
CA ILE A 266 19.93 -15.20 -1.13
C ILE A 266 20.44 -13.77 -0.93
N ILE A 267 21.01 -13.20 -1.99
CA ILE A 267 21.49 -11.83 -2.04
C ILE A 267 20.64 -11.10 -3.06
N ILE A 268 20.01 -10.01 -2.66
CA ILE A 268 19.28 -9.13 -3.59
C ILE A 268 20.21 -7.98 -3.97
N ASN A 269 20.44 -7.80 -5.27
CA ASN A 269 21.28 -6.75 -5.81
C ASN A 269 20.42 -5.77 -6.64
N ALA A 270 20.49 -4.47 -6.34
CA ALA A 270 19.86 -3.45 -7.17
C ALA A 270 20.62 -3.27 -8.48
N GLU A 271 19.94 -3.13 -9.62
CA GLU A 271 20.57 -2.97 -10.95
C GLU A 271 21.53 -1.77 -11.00
N GLY A 272 21.29 -0.74 -10.18
CA GLY A 272 22.16 0.44 -10.10
C GLY A 272 23.56 0.16 -9.54
N ILE A 273 23.77 -0.96 -8.85
CA ILE A 273 25.09 -1.46 -8.43
C ILE A 273 25.73 -2.24 -9.57
N GLY A 274 24.94 -3.05 -10.27
CA GLY A 274 25.41 -3.87 -11.40
C GLY A 274 26.35 -5.00 -11.01
N ASP A 275 27.07 -5.53 -11.99
CA ASP A 275 28.13 -6.57 -11.88
C ASP A 275 27.75 -7.84 -11.09
N SER A 276 26.47 -8.22 -11.12
CA SER A 276 25.99 -9.40 -10.41
C SER A 276 26.70 -10.70 -10.81
N GLU A 277 27.04 -10.85 -12.09
CA GLU A 277 27.78 -12.03 -12.58
C GLU A 277 29.25 -12.05 -12.11
N GLY A 278 29.93 -10.90 -12.14
CA GLY A 278 31.29 -10.77 -11.61
C GLY A 278 31.34 -11.00 -10.11
N MET A 279 30.38 -10.43 -9.38
CA MET A 279 30.22 -10.64 -7.92
C MET A 279 30.00 -12.14 -7.60
N ALA A 280 29.18 -12.85 -8.38
CA ALA A 280 28.94 -14.27 -8.17
C ALA A 280 30.23 -15.08 -8.30
N LYS A 281 31.04 -14.83 -9.34
CA LYS A 281 32.33 -15.50 -9.54
C LYS A 281 33.33 -15.21 -8.39
N ARG A 282 33.40 -13.97 -7.91
CA ARG A 282 34.30 -13.60 -6.80
C ARG A 282 33.88 -14.23 -5.48
N ILE A 283 32.56 -14.26 -5.19
CA ILE A 283 32.03 -14.93 -3.99
C ILE A 283 32.29 -16.43 -4.05
N GLU A 284 32.04 -17.08 -5.20
CA GLU A 284 32.33 -18.51 -5.38
C GLU A 284 33.79 -18.84 -5.16
N TYR A 285 34.69 -18.07 -5.76
CA TYR A 285 36.14 -18.22 -5.60
C TYR A 285 36.58 -18.07 -4.14
N ALA A 286 36.09 -17.04 -3.45
CA ALA A 286 36.50 -16.72 -2.09
C ALA A 286 35.89 -17.66 -1.03
N THR A 287 34.70 -18.21 -1.26
CA THR A 287 33.96 -19.00 -0.27
C THR A 287 33.94 -20.49 -0.58
N GLY A 288 34.24 -20.90 -1.82
CA GLY A 288 34.07 -22.28 -2.30
C GLY A 288 32.60 -22.74 -2.31
N MET A 289 31.65 -21.80 -2.28
CA MET A 289 30.21 -22.09 -2.38
C MET A 289 29.74 -21.83 -3.82
N PRO A 290 29.09 -22.81 -4.48
CA PRO A 290 28.52 -22.58 -5.81
C PRO A 290 27.63 -21.33 -5.79
N THR A 291 27.93 -20.34 -6.64
CA THR A 291 27.23 -19.06 -6.65
C THR A 291 26.78 -18.73 -8.06
N SER A 292 25.52 -18.34 -8.22
CA SER A 292 24.95 -17.93 -9.51
C SER A 292 24.26 -16.60 -9.41
N ALA A 293 24.31 -15.82 -10.48
CA ALA A 293 23.54 -14.59 -10.66
C ALA A 293 22.30 -14.86 -11.53
N THR A 294 21.19 -14.21 -11.18
CA THR A 294 19.96 -14.20 -11.98
C THR A 294 19.49 -12.75 -12.10
N ILE A 295 19.43 -12.25 -13.34
CA ILE A 295 18.98 -10.89 -13.64
C ILE A 295 17.51 -10.96 -14.05
N LEU A 296 16.60 -10.39 -13.24
CA LEU A 296 15.17 -10.44 -13.52
C LEU A 296 14.73 -9.49 -14.64
N GLY A 297 15.36 -8.33 -14.74
CA GLY A 297 15.16 -7.37 -15.83
C GLY A 297 13.70 -7.08 -16.13
N TYR A 298 13.35 -7.05 -17.42
CA TYR A 298 12.01 -6.66 -17.91
C TYR A 298 10.86 -7.55 -17.45
N LEU A 299 11.12 -8.72 -16.85
CA LEU A 299 10.07 -9.54 -16.22
C LEU A 299 9.25 -8.73 -15.21
N GLN A 300 9.89 -7.78 -14.53
CA GLN A 300 9.27 -6.92 -13.51
C GLN A 300 8.36 -5.82 -14.07
N ARG A 301 8.46 -5.50 -15.37
CA ARG A 301 7.61 -4.51 -16.03
C ARG A 301 6.35 -5.10 -16.65
N GLY A 302 6.32 -6.41 -16.83
CA GLY A 302 5.24 -7.10 -17.50
C GLY A 302 4.18 -7.65 -16.54
N GLY A 303 3.18 -8.27 -17.14
CA GLY A 303 2.12 -8.97 -16.43
C GLY A 303 0.89 -8.12 -16.14
N SER A 304 -0.14 -8.80 -15.66
CA SER A 304 -1.38 -8.17 -15.22
C SER A 304 -1.15 -7.36 -13.95
N PRO A 305 -1.58 -6.08 -13.87
CA PRO A 305 -1.38 -5.27 -12.68
C PRO A 305 -2.12 -5.83 -11.47
N THR A 306 -1.52 -5.72 -10.29
CA THR A 306 -2.12 -6.09 -9.01
C THR A 306 -3.37 -5.25 -8.73
N CYS A 307 -4.18 -5.69 -7.76
CA CYS A 307 -5.38 -4.97 -7.33
C CYS A 307 -5.03 -3.53 -6.92
N LYS A 308 -3.96 -3.34 -6.16
CA LYS A 308 -3.50 -2.04 -5.72
C LYS A 308 -3.08 -1.13 -6.87
N ASP A 309 -2.28 -1.62 -7.82
CA ASP A 309 -1.89 -0.85 -9.00
C ASP A 309 -3.12 -0.41 -9.82
N ARG A 310 -4.12 -1.30 -10.01
CA ARG A 310 -5.35 -0.95 -10.72
C ARG A 310 -6.19 0.10 -9.99
N VAL A 311 -6.33 -0.01 -8.67
CA VAL A 311 -7.11 0.92 -7.84
C VAL A 311 -6.44 2.29 -7.80
N TYR A 312 -5.14 2.35 -7.52
CA TYR A 312 -4.40 3.62 -7.45
C TYR A 312 -4.29 4.29 -8.81
N ALA A 313 -4.04 3.52 -9.88
CA ALA A 313 -4.07 4.04 -11.24
C ALA A 313 -5.42 4.65 -11.59
N SER A 314 -6.52 3.99 -11.21
CA SER A 314 -7.87 4.50 -11.41
C SER A 314 -8.12 5.78 -10.61
N ALA A 315 -7.66 5.83 -9.36
CA ALA A 315 -7.80 7.01 -8.51
C ALA A 315 -6.96 8.20 -9.01
N PHE A 316 -5.73 7.97 -9.42
CA PHE A 316 -4.88 9.01 -10.02
C PHE A 316 -5.47 9.56 -11.32
N GLY A 317 -5.97 8.67 -12.19
CA GLY A 317 -6.61 9.10 -13.44
C GLY A 317 -7.86 9.94 -13.21
N ALA A 318 -8.72 9.54 -12.28
CA ALA A 318 -9.91 10.31 -11.91
C ALA A 318 -9.54 11.64 -11.26
N LYS A 319 -8.58 11.65 -10.33
CA LYS A 319 -8.09 12.87 -9.67
C LYS A 319 -7.49 13.87 -10.65
N ALA A 320 -6.75 13.42 -11.67
CA ALA A 320 -6.19 14.28 -12.71
C ALA A 320 -7.30 15.06 -13.47
N VAL A 321 -8.39 14.37 -13.81
CA VAL A 321 -9.55 15.01 -14.45
C VAL A 321 -10.28 15.94 -13.48
N ASP A 322 -10.48 15.53 -12.23
CA ASP A 322 -11.12 16.37 -11.20
C ASP A 322 -10.34 17.69 -10.96
N ILE A 323 -8.99 17.65 -11.01
CA ILE A 323 -8.14 18.85 -10.92
C ILE A 323 -8.42 19.79 -12.10
N LEU A 324 -8.44 19.27 -13.33
CA LEU A 324 -8.72 20.04 -14.54
C LEU A 324 -10.12 20.68 -14.51
N LEU A 325 -11.13 19.93 -14.08
CA LEU A 325 -12.51 20.43 -13.94
C LEU A 325 -12.64 21.58 -12.92
N LYS A 326 -11.79 21.60 -11.89
CA LYS A 326 -11.70 22.66 -10.90
C LYS A 326 -10.84 23.86 -11.34
N GLY A 327 -10.32 23.83 -12.57
CA GLY A 327 -9.46 24.88 -13.13
C GLY A 327 -7.99 24.78 -12.67
N GLY A 328 -7.57 23.64 -12.11
CA GLY A 328 -6.18 23.40 -11.77
C GLY A 328 -5.31 23.20 -13.01
N ALA A 329 -4.07 23.63 -12.95
CA ALA A 329 -3.10 23.55 -14.03
C ALA A 329 -1.71 23.21 -13.52
N ASN A 330 -0.94 22.50 -14.33
CA ASN A 330 0.48 22.22 -14.05
C ASN A 330 0.72 21.52 -12.71
N ARG A 331 0.00 20.42 -12.49
CA ARG A 331 0.04 19.66 -11.23
C ARG A 331 0.55 18.25 -11.44
N VAL A 332 1.11 17.65 -10.39
CA VAL A 332 1.40 16.22 -10.30
C VAL A 332 0.44 15.61 -9.29
N VAL A 333 -0.30 14.58 -9.70
CA VAL A 333 -1.14 13.80 -8.80
C VAL A 333 -0.25 12.93 -7.92
N ALA A 334 -0.58 12.80 -6.65
CA ALA A 334 0.20 12.04 -5.70
C ALA A 334 -0.69 11.30 -4.68
N PHE A 335 -0.14 10.28 -4.05
CA PHE A 335 -0.68 9.68 -2.84
C PHE A 335 0.26 10.02 -1.69
N LYS A 336 -0.24 10.67 -0.65
CA LYS A 336 0.55 11.07 0.51
C LYS A 336 -0.32 11.13 1.75
N ASN A 337 0.21 10.62 2.87
CA ASN A 337 -0.47 10.60 4.16
C ASN A 337 -1.90 10.02 4.06
N GLY A 338 -2.02 8.84 3.43
CA GLY A 338 -3.29 8.13 3.29
C GLY A 338 -4.30 8.76 2.31
N SER A 339 -3.93 9.81 1.54
CA SER A 339 -4.86 10.57 0.71
C SER A 339 -4.34 10.83 -0.70
N PHE A 340 -5.27 10.91 -1.68
CA PHE A 340 -4.97 11.33 -3.05
C PHE A 340 -4.93 12.88 -3.12
N VAL A 341 -3.74 13.42 -3.25
CA VAL A 341 -3.43 14.84 -3.28
C VAL A 341 -2.83 15.27 -4.62
N ASP A 342 -2.44 16.53 -4.75
CA ASP A 342 -1.69 17.04 -5.88
C ASP A 342 -0.71 18.13 -5.45
N PHE A 343 0.41 18.21 -6.15
CA PHE A 343 1.45 19.21 -5.94
C PHE A 343 1.65 20.06 -7.20
N ASP A 344 2.15 21.27 -7.02
CA ASP A 344 2.68 22.03 -8.14
C ASP A 344 3.83 21.24 -8.80
N MET A 345 3.95 21.32 -10.14
CA MET A 345 4.90 20.49 -10.87
C MET A 345 6.35 20.85 -10.58
N ASP A 346 6.67 22.14 -10.43
CA ASP A 346 8.02 22.59 -10.07
C ASP A 346 8.37 22.16 -8.64
N GLU A 347 7.41 22.33 -7.72
CA GLU A 347 7.56 21.87 -6.34
C GLU A 347 7.80 20.34 -6.29
N ALA A 348 6.97 19.56 -6.98
CA ALA A 348 7.06 18.10 -7.02
C ALA A 348 8.43 17.60 -7.50
N LEU A 349 9.00 18.23 -8.53
CA LEU A 349 10.29 17.86 -9.10
C LEU A 349 11.49 18.37 -8.30
N SER A 350 11.30 19.36 -7.42
CA SER A 350 12.34 19.85 -6.52
C SER A 350 12.56 18.98 -5.28
N MET A 351 11.57 18.15 -4.93
CA MET A 351 11.62 17.28 -3.76
C MET A 351 12.67 16.17 -3.94
N LYS A 352 13.20 15.69 -2.81
CA LYS A 352 14.09 14.52 -2.76
C LYS A 352 13.43 13.41 -1.96
N LYS A 353 13.70 12.17 -2.34
CA LYS A 353 13.19 10.97 -1.69
C LYS A 353 14.35 10.06 -1.28
N THR A 354 14.27 9.50 -0.10
CA THR A 354 15.24 8.55 0.44
C THR A 354 14.52 7.25 0.81
N LEU A 355 15.26 6.17 0.91
CA LEU A 355 14.71 4.91 1.43
C LEU A 355 14.13 5.14 2.83
N ASP A 356 13.04 4.43 3.13
CA ASP A 356 12.42 4.47 4.45
C ASP A 356 13.40 4.00 5.53
N PRO A 357 13.84 4.90 6.45
CA PRO A 357 14.84 4.55 7.47
C PRO A 357 14.38 3.43 8.40
N PHE A 358 13.08 3.35 8.67
CA PHE A 358 12.53 2.29 9.52
C PHE A 358 12.62 0.92 8.84
N LEU A 359 12.29 0.81 7.56
CA LEU A 359 12.42 -0.43 6.80
C LEU A 359 13.89 -0.85 6.64
N VAL A 360 14.80 0.10 6.46
CA VAL A 360 16.26 -0.15 6.40
C VAL A 360 16.76 -0.71 7.73
N ASP A 361 16.39 -0.10 8.85
CA ASP A 361 16.75 -0.58 10.19
C ASP A 361 16.16 -1.97 10.45
N MET A 362 14.90 -2.18 10.06
CA MET A 362 14.22 -3.46 10.17
C MET A 362 14.93 -4.55 9.37
N LEU A 363 15.33 -4.27 8.12
CA LEU A 363 16.14 -5.18 7.32
C LEU A 363 17.42 -5.60 8.10
N GLY A 364 18.12 -4.63 8.67
CA GLY A 364 19.31 -4.87 9.50
C GLY A 364 19.02 -5.78 10.68
N LYS A 365 17.95 -5.54 11.43
CA LYS A 365 17.54 -6.36 12.59
C LYS A 365 17.15 -7.79 12.21
N LEU A 366 16.45 -7.96 11.08
CA LEU A 366 15.97 -9.29 10.65
C LEU A 366 17.03 -10.13 9.94
N THR A 367 18.09 -9.53 9.39
CA THR A 367 19.18 -10.24 8.68
C THR A 367 20.37 -10.60 9.58
N ARG A 368 20.63 -9.84 10.65
CA ARG A 368 21.75 -10.06 11.57
C ARG A 368 21.45 -11.19 12.55
N LYS A 369 22.43 -12.04 12.84
CA LYS A 369 22.42 -12.90 14.03
C LYS A 369 22.65 -12.03 15.28
N GLY A 370 21.84 -12.24 16.33
CA GLY A 370 21.83 -11.55 17.61
C GLY A 370 23.17 -11.27 18.31
N ASP A 371 24.05 -10.53 17.68
CA ASP A 371 25.26 -10.01 18.30
C ASP A 371 24.98 -8.58 18.77
N SER A 372 24.49 -8.49 20.02
CA SER A 372 24.17 -7.22 20.69
C SER A 372 25.37 -6.26 20.84
N ARG A 373 26.58 -6.69 20.51
CA ARG A 373 27.80 -5.90 20.61
C ARG A 373 27.98 -4.95 19.41
N LEU A 374 27.40 -5.24 18.25
CA LEU A 374 27.51 -4.39 17.07
C LEU A 374 26.46 -3.26 17.03
N MET A 375 25.43 -3.30 17.87
CA MET A 375 24.43 -2.22 17.95
C MET A 375 24.92 -0.94 18.66
N LYS A 376 26.10 -0.98 19.28
CA LYS A 376 26.59 0.15 20.10
C LYS A 376 27.53 1.13 19.40
N ASN A 377 28.07 0.83 18.20
CA ASN A 377 29.17 1.62 17.67
C ASN A 377 29.16 1.97 16.18
N GLU A 378 28.10 1.67 15.43
CA GLU A 378 28.02 2.19 14.06
C GLU A 378 26.65 2.85 13.89
N GLY A 379 26.56 4.10 14.34
CA GLY A 379 25.54 5.02 13.90
C GLY A 379 25.66 5.13 12.38
N ILE A 380 24.56 4.91 11.67
CA ILE A 380 24.42 5.39 10.29
C ILE A 380 24.53 6.93 10.41
N LEU A 381 25.70 7.48 10.07
CA LEU A 381 25.90 8.91 10.02
C LEU A 381 24.91 9.46 8.99
N PRO A 382 24.14 10.51 9.31
CA PRO A 382 23.40 11.23 8.28
C PRO A 382 24.41 11.77 7.28
N ILE A 383 24.15 11.62 6.00
CA ILE A 383 24.86 12.32 4.94
C ILE A 383 24.75 13.81 5.27
N GLU A 384 25.89 14.49 5.36
CA GLU A 384 25.96 15.94 5.57
C GLU A 384 25.01 16.63 4.59
N THR A 385 23.92 17.15 5.12
CA THR A 385 23.04 18.06 4.41
C THR A 385 23.57 19.46 4.64
N ASP A 386 23.69 20.18 3.55
CA ASP A 386 24.05 21.60 3.45
C ASP A 386 23.51 22.45 4.62
N GLU A 387 24.37 23.24 5.26
CA GLU A 387 24.14 23.98 6.50
C GLU A 387 23.09 25.11 6.44
N ASN A 388 22.21 25.18 5.45
CA ASN A 388 21.26 26.29 5.30
C ASN A 388 19.75 25.93 5.31
N ALA A 389 19.37 24.70 5.69
CA ALA A 389 17.94 24.33 5.83
C ALA A 389 17.59 23.96 7.27
N GLY A 390 17.88 24.79 8.23
CA GLY A 390 17.62 24.47 9.62
C GLY A 390 17.26 25.67 10.48
N LYS A 391 16.03 26.10 10.46
CA LYS A 391 15.40 26.82 11.60
C LYS A 391 13.90 26.67 11.48
N ASN A 392 13.36 25.58 11.98
CA ASN A 392 12.00 25.44 12.53
C ASN A 392 11.56 23.98 12.74
N VAL A 393 12.42 23.11 13.30
CA VAL A 393 11.95 21.86 13.95
C VAL A 393 12.82 21.63 15.18
N ALA A 394 12.57 22.40 16.23
CA ALA A 394 13.15 22.20 17.55
C ALA A 394 12.02 21.97 18.54
N ALA A 395 11.41 20.77 18.51
CA ALA A 395 10.55 20.31 19.61
C ALA A 395 10.23 18.81 19.47
N ASP A 396 11.23 17.93 19.35
CA ASP A 396 11.05 16.51 19.73
C ASP A 396 12.38 15.71 19.83
N ALA A 397 13.52 16.39 19.85
CA ALA A 397 14.82 15.72 20.03
C ALA A 397 15.08 15.21 21.45
N SER A 398 14.19 15.48 22.41
CA SER A 398 14.36 15.09 23.83
C SER A 398 13.93 13.65 24.16
N ILE A 399 13.31 12.93 23.21
CA ILE A 399 12.85 11.54 23.45
C ILE A 399 13.91 10.50 23.06
N HIS A 400 14.86 10.83 22.17
CA HIS A 400 15.89 9.89 21.73
C HIS A 400 17.12 9.79 22.63
N GLU A 401 17.41 10.78 23.49
CA GLU A 401 18.55 10.72 24.44
C GLU A 401 18.24 9.95 25.73
N ALA A 402 16.98 9.70 26.06
CA ALA A 402 16.61 8.97 27.27
C ALA A 402 16.79 7.43 27.17
N ALA A 403 16.93 6.89 25.95
CA ALA A 403 17.03 5.45 25.73
C ALA A 403 18.46 4.87 25.90
N SER A 404 19.49 5.70 26.06
CA SER A 404 20.89 5.23 26.14
C SER A 404 21.39 4.92 27.55
N ASN A 405 20.62 5.15 28.62
CA ASN A 405 21.08 5.07 30.01
C ASN A 405 20.26 4.17 30.94
N THR A 406 19.51 3.19 30.46
CA THR A 406 19.03 2.13 31.35
C THR A 406 20.03 0.96 31.39
N LYS A 407 20.97 1.03 32.28
CA LYS A 407 21.55 -0.18 32.91
C LYS A 407 20.39 -0.88 33.62
N GLY A 408 19.56 -1.60 32.84
CA GLY A 408 18.48 -2.41 33.38
C GLY A 408 19.05 -3.60 34.16
N SER A 409 18.47 -3.84 35.30
CA SER A 409 18.59 -5.03 36.11
C SER A 409 18.65 -6.30 35.25
N GLY A 410 19.54 -7.23 35.51
CA GLY A 410 19.85 -8.41 34.72
C GLY A 410 18.72 -9.46 34.54
N LYS A 411 17.45 -9.05 34.56
CA LYS A 411 16.30 -9.91 34.28
C LYS A 411 16.06 -9.97 32.77
N LYS A 412 16.17 -11.16 32.19
CA LYS A 412 15.85 -11.40 30.77
C LYS A 412 14.33 -11.30 30.55
N ILE A 413 13.88 -10.41 29.65
CA ILE A 413 12.47 -10.24 29.29
C ILE A 413 11.97 -11.50 28.55
N THR A 414 10.80 -12.01 28.92
CA THR A 414 10.10 -13.09 28.21
C THR A 414 8.83 -12.57 27.56
N ILE A 415 8.72 -12.77 26.26
CA ILE A 415 7.56 -12.37 25.44
C ILE A 415 6.73 -13.60 25.09
N GLY A 416 5.41 -13.53 25.29
CA GLY A 416 4.46 -14.45 24.71
C GLY A 416 4.04 -13.98 23.30
N VAL A 417 3.78 -14.89 22.39
CA VAL A 417 3.18 -14.55 21.07
C VAL A 417 2.09 -15.56 20.71
N LEU A 418 0.96 -15.06 20.20
CA LEU A 418 -0.13 -15.89 19.70
C LEU A 418 -0.78 -15.27 18.45
N THR A 419 -1.42 -16.14 17.66
CA THR A 419 -2.32 -15.74 16.57
C THR A 419 -3.72 -16.22 16.91
N SER A 420 -4.75 -15.39 16.74
CA SER A 420 -6.12 -15.75 17.10
C SER A 420 -7.14 -15.18 16.09
N GLY A 421 -8.32 -15.78 16.06
CA GLY A 421 -9.34 -15.48 15.08
C GLY A 421 -9.10 -16.19 13.75
N MET A 422 -9.63 -15.64 12.64
CA MET A 422 -9.40 -16.17 11.30
C MET A 422 -7.93 -15.89 10.89
N ASP A 423 -7.31 -16.87 10.27
CA ASP A 423 -5.96 -16.70 9.73
C ASP A 423 -5.94 -15.69 8.56
N ALA A 424 -4.82 -15.03 8.42
CA ALA A 424 -4.57 -14.06 7.36
C ALA A 424 -3.17 -14.28 6.76
N PRO A 425 -3.02 -14.19 5.43
CA PRO A 425 -1.71 -14.31 4.79
C PRO A 425 -0.74 -13.24 5.33
N GLY A 426 0.45 -13.66 5.79
CA GLY A 426 1.42 -12.76 6.42
C GLY A 426 1.54 -12.92 7.95
N MET A 427 0.63 -13.62 8.62
CA MET A 427 0.76 -13.90 10.06
C MET A 427 2.08 -14.58 10.41
N ASN A 428 2.57 -15.52 9.58
CA ASN A 428 3.87 -16.16 9.77
C ASN A 428 5.04 -15.17 9.65
N ALA A 429 4.96 -14.21 8.75
CA ALA A 429 5.96 -13.15 8.62
C ALA A 429 6.00 -12.25 9.87
N ALA A 430 4.81 -11.93 10.43
CA ALA A 430 4.70 -11.17 11.68
C ALA A 430 5.31 -11.95 12.88
N ILE A 431 4.95 -13.23 13.06
CA ILE A 431 5.52 -14.09 14.10
C ILE A 431 7.05 -14.13 13.94
N ARG A 432 7.55 -14.37 12.71
CA ARG A 432 8.98 -14.39 12.43
C ARG A 432 9.67 -13.09 12.83
N ALA A 433 9.08 -11.96 12.52
CA ALA A 433 9.64 -10.65 12.85
C ALA A 433 9.67 -10.42 14.37
N VAL A 434 8.59 -10.75 15.08
CA VAL A 434 8.55 -10.71 16.56
C VAL A 434 9.66 -11.56 17.15
N VAL A 435 9.78 -12.83 16.73
CA VAL A 435 10.78 -13.77 17.26
C VAL A 435 12.20 -13.29 17.00
N ARG A 436 12.51 -12.89 15.77
CA ARG A 436 13.86 -12.44 15.39
C ARG A 436 14.27 -11.13 16.06
N SER A 437 13.38 -10.17 16.09
CA SER A 437 13.63 -8.89 16.77
C SER A 437 13.81 -9.09 18.28
N ALA A 438 12.97 -9.89 18.91
CA ALA A 438 13.07 -10.21 20.34
C ALA A 438 14.41 -10.90 20.69
N ILE A 439 14.83 -11.89 19.89
CA ILE A 439 16.14 -12.53 20.05
C ILE A 439 17.29 -11.51 19.87
N GLY A 440 17.15 -10.56 18.93
CA GLY A 440 18.09 -9.47 18.74
C GLY A 440 18.26 -8.60 19.99
N TYR A 441 17.20 -8.39 20.74
CA TYR A 441 17.21 -7.71 22.05
C TYR A 441 17.50 -8.63 23.24
N ASN A 442 17.98 -9.86 23.02
CA ASN A 442 18.25 -10.88 24.06
C ASN A 442 17.02 -11.25 24.90
N MET A 443 15.83 -11.20 24.32
CA MET A 443 14.59 -11.63 24.96
C MET A 443 14.30 -13.11 24.66
N LYS A 444 13.53 -13.77 25.54
CA LYS A 444 12.99 -15.11 25.29
C LYS A 444 11.60 -15.00 24.71
N VAL A 445 11.25 -15.91 23.78
CA VAL A 445 9.92 -15.92 23.13
C VAL A 445 9.24 -17.27 23.32
N ILE A 446 7.98 -17.25 23.77
CA ILE A 446 7.11 -18.40 23.93
C ILE A 446 5.92 -18.23 22.96
N GLY A 447 5.73 -19.16 22.04
CA GLY A 447 4.59 -19.21 21.14
C GLY A 447 3.45 -20.04 21.72
N PHE A 448 2.24 -19.50 21.79
CA PHE A 448 1.04 -20.22 22.19
C PHE A 448 0.29 -20.70 20.96
N ARG A 449 -0.02 -22.00 20.89
CA ARG A 449 -0.75 -22.58 19.76
C ARG A 449 -2.24 -22.37 19.93
N ARG A 450 -2.95 -22.30 18.79
CA ARG A 450 -4.40 -22.11 18.77
C ARG A 450 -4.89 -20.87 19.54
N GLY A 451 -4.07 -19.82 19.57
CA GLY A 451 -4.43 -18.53 20.13
C GLY A 451 -4.73 -18.57 21.63
N TYR A 452 -5.87 -18.04 22.04
CA TYR A 452 -6.27 -18.02 23.45
C TYR A 452 -6.51 -19.42 24.03
N SER A 453 -6.89 -20.41 23.21
CA SER A 453 -7.00 -21.80 23.65
C SER A 453 -5.67 -22.32 24.20
N GLY A 454 -4.57 -21.98 23.52
CA GLY A 454 -3.22 -22.39 23.98
C GLY A 454 -2.82 -21.76 25.31
N LEU A 455 -3.32 -20.57 25.64
CA LEU A 455 -3.12 -19.99 26.97
C LEU A 455 -3.91 -20.77 28.05
N VAL A 456 -5.16 -21.13 27.76
CA VAL A 456 -6.04 -21.86 28.68
C VAL A 456 -5.57 -23.29 28.88
N GLU A 457 -5.17 -23.98 27.82
CA GLU A 457 -4.78 -25.39 27.79
C GLU A 457 -3.27 -25.63 28.06
N LYS A 458 -2.48 -24.55 28.22
CA LYS A 458 -1.01 -24.61 28.39
C LYS A 458 -0.30 -25.25 27.18
N ASP A 459 -0.83 -25.05 25.95
CA ASP A 459 -0.20 -25.54 24.71
C ASP A 459 0.71 -24.47 24.13
N TYR A 460 2.00 -24.59 24.44
CA TYR A 460 3.02 -23.61 24.05
C TYR A 460 4.34 -24.28 23.64
N LEU A 461 5.17 -23.50 22.94
CA LEU A 461 6.54 -23.90 22.57
C LEU A 461 7.50 -22.74 22.66
N GLU A 462 8.77 -23.04 22.90
CA GLU A 462 9.82 -22.02 22.84
C GLU A 462 10.17 -21.70 21.38
N MET A 463 10.15 -20.40 21.03
CA MET A 463 10.41 -19.93 19.69
C MET A 463 11.88 -19.52 19.51
N THR A 464 12.48 -19.94 18.41
CA THR A 464 13.88 -19.69 18.07
C THR A 464 14.04 -19.27 16.63
N ASN A 465 15.21 -18.77 16.23
CA ASN A 465 15.51 -18.50 14.83
C ASN A 465 15.30 -19.72 13.91
N LYS A 466 15.53 -20.93 14.44
CA LYS A 466 15.34 -22.18 13.68
C LYS A 466 13.86 -22.50 13.47
N THR A 467 13.02 -22.28 14.48
CA THR A 467 11.57 -22.52 14.35
C THR A 467 10.92 -21.58 13.33
N MET A 468 11.52 -20.40 13.09
CA MET A 468 11.04 -19.40 12.15
C MET A 468 11.78 -19.41 10.79
N SER A 469 12.56 -20.45 10.52
CA SER A 469 13.20 -20.62 9.22
C SER A 469 12.16 -20.97 8.16
N GLU A 470 12.27 -20.36 6.96
CA GLU A 470 11.43 -20.65 5.79
C GLU A 470 9.92 -20.52 6.04
N THR A 471 9.51 -19.57 6.88
CA THR A 471 8.11 -19.34 7.21
C THR A 471 7.52 -18.06 6.56
N VAL A 472 8.38 -17.13 6.13
CA VAL A 472 7.96 -15.82 5.63
C VAL A 472 7.03 -15.90 4.40
N GLN A 473 7.26 -16.88 3.54
CA GLN A 473 6.49 -17.12 2.31
C GLN A 473 5.26 -17.99 2.51
N ARG A 474 5.05 -18.57 3.70
CA ARG A 474 3.93 -19.49 3.95
C ARG A 474 2.68 -18.75 4.41
N GLY A 475 1.55 -19.09 3.79
CA GLY A 475 0.24 -18.66 4.26
C GLY A 475 -0.20 -19.37 5.55
N GLY A 476 -1.37 -19.01 6.05
CA GLY A 476 -1.86 -19.49 7.34
C GLY A 476 -1.01 -19.03 8.51
N THR A 477 -1.04 -19.75 9.60
CA THR A 477 -0.24 -19.47 10.80
C THR A 477 0.38 -20.71 11.40
N GLN A 478 1.70 -20.68 11.65
CA GLN A 478 2.44 -21.78 12.27
C GLN A 478 2.00 -22.05 13.71
N LEU A 479 1.51 -21.03 14.41
CA LEU A 479 0.97 -21.15 15.76
C LEU A 479 -0.46 -21.67 15.79
N LEU A 480 -1.06 -21.92 14.62
CA LEU A 480 -2.46 -22.28 14.48
C LEU A 480 -3.40 -21.17 15.01
N ALA A 481 -4.64 -21.22 14.65
CA ALA A 481 -5.68 -20.31 15.15
C ALA A 481 -6.95 -21.11 15.44
N SER A 482 -7.66 -20.73 16.47
CA SER A 482 -8.98 -21.28 16.80
C SER A 482 -9.80 -20.27 17.55
N ASP A 483 -11.10 -20.43 17.51
CA ASP A 483 -12.01 -19.78 18.46
C ASP A 483 -11.84 -20.43 19.83
N CYS A 484 -11.94 -19.64 20.89
CA CYS A 484 -11.84 -20.11 22.27
C CYS A 484 -13.05 -19.61 23.08
N PRO A 485 -14.20 -20.31 23.03
CA PRO A 485 -15.37 -19.93 23.83
C PRO A 485 -15.09 -19.89 25.33
N GLU A 486 -14.23 -20.77 25.84
CA GLU A 486 -13.85 -20.81 27.25
C GLU A 486 -13.18 -19.50 27.70
N PHE A 487 -12.39 -18.85 26.84
CA PHE A 487 -11.74 -17.58 27.16
C PHE A 487 -12.74 -16.42 27.34
N LEU A 488 -13.99 -16.56 26.88
CA LEU A 488 -15.04 -15.56 27.11
C LEU A 488 -15.59 -15.62 28.56
N THR A 489 -15.22 -16.64 29.34
CA THR A 489 -15.59 -16.82 30.74
C THR A 489 -14.51 -16.31 31.69
N GLU A 490 -14.90 -15.87 32.89
CA GLU A 490 -13.94 -15.49 33.95
C GLU A 490 -12.97 -16.61 34.30
N GLU A 491 -13.45 -17.86 34.34
CA GLU A 491 -12.62 -19.03 34.65
C GLU A 491 -11.57 -19.27 33.58
N GLY A 492 -11.92 -19.19 32.30
CA GLY A 492 -10.99 -19.35 31.20
C GLY A 492 -9.94 -18.24 31.17
N GLN A 493 -10.33 -17.00 31.43
CA GLN A 493 -9.40 -15.88 31.54
C GLN A 493 -8.45 -16.05 32.72
N GLN A 494 -8.94 -16.56 33.86
CA GLN A 494 -8.12 -16.82 35.03
C GLN A 494 -7.05 -17.90 34.74
N LYS A 495 -7.43 -19.01 34.08
CA LYS A 495 -6.49 -20.05 33.63
C LYS A 495 -5.41 -19.48 32.70
N ALA A 496 -5.81 -18.63 31.73
CA ALA A 496 -4.87 -17.96 30.83
C ALA A 496 -3.85 -17.09 31.59
N ILE A 497 -4.29 -16.33 32.59
CA ILE A 497 -3.44 -15.48 33.43
C ILE A 497 -2.48 -16.33 34.27
N GLU A 498 -2.93 -17.44 34.83
CA GLU A 498 -2.09 -18.35 35.57
C GLU A 498 -0.98 -18.93 34.71
N THR A 499 -1.29 -19.33 33.48
CA THR A 499 -0.29 -19.78 32.49
C THR A 499 0.76 -18.71 32.20
N LEU A 500 0.33 -17.44 31.95
CA LEU A 500 1.25 -16.33 31.72
C LEU A 500 2.15 -16.05 32.91
N LYS A 501 1.62 -16.13 34.14
CA LYS A 501 2.40 -15.94 35.38
C LYS A 501 3.38 -17.09 35.64
N GLU A 502 2.97 -18.36 35.44
CA GLU A 502 3.85 -19.53 35.58
C GLU A 502 5.05 -19.45 34.65
N LEU A 503 4.82 -19.04 33.39
CA LEU A 503 5.86 -18.88 32.37
C LEU A 503 6.64 -17.57 32.52
N LYS A 504 6.27 -16.70 33.47
CA LYS A 504 6.87 -15.38 33.71
C LYS A 504 6.90 -14.53 32.46
N ILE A 505 5.78 -14.48 31.73
CA ILE A 505 5.62 -13.65 30.56
C ILE A 505 5.54 -12.19 31.00
N ASP A 506 6.46 -11.35 30.53
CA ASP A 506 6.50 -9.92 30.83
C ASP A 506 5.59 -9.11 29.91
N ALA A 507 5.39 -9.57 28.66
CA ALA A 507 4.46 -8.98 27.68
C ALA A 507 3.93 -10.05 26.72
N LEU A 508 2.67 -9.89 26.28
CA LEU A 508 2.02 -10.77 25.30
C LEU A 508 1.79 -10.02 23.98
N VAL A 509 2.34 -10.54 22.89
CA VAL A 509 2.06 -10.06 21.53
C VAL A 509 0.90 -10.87 20.97
N ILE A 510 -0.18 -10.19 20.58
CA ILE A 510 -1.35 -10.82 19.97
C ILE A 510 -1.48 -10.37 18.50
N ILE A 511 -1.67 -11.33 17.60
CA ILE A 511 -1.74 -11.09 16.16
C ILE A 511 -3.13 -11.52 15.68
N GLY A 512 -3.92 -10.59 15.15
CA GLY A 512 -5.26 -10.89 14.66
C GLY A 512 -6.13 -9.67 14.43
N GLY A 513 -7.43 -9.88 14.23
CA GLY A 513 -8.43 -8.84 13.98
C GLY A 513 -9.05 -8.27 15.25
N ASN A 514 -10.17 -7.53 15.10
CA ASN A 514 -10.89 -6.88 16.19
C ASN A 514 -11.28 -7.82 17.34
N GLY A 515 -11.66 -9.07 17.03
CA GLY A 515 -12.00 -10.08 18.06
C GLY A 515 -10.80 -10.40 18.95
N THR A 516 -9.63 -10.60 18.34
CA THR A 516 -8.36 -10.84 19.05
C THR A 516 -7.97 -9.64 19.92
N MET A 517 -8.14 -8.41 19.40
CA MET A 517 -7.82 -7.19 20.17
C MET A 517 -8.75 -7.03 21.39
N ARG A 518 -10.02 -7.39 21.30
CA ARG A 518 -10.96 -7.40 22.45
C ARG A 518 -10.51 -8.36 23.54
N GLY A 519 -10.15 -9.60 23.18
CA GLY A 519 -9.55 -10.52 24.16
C GLY A 519 -8.28 -10.00 24.79
N GLY A 520 -7.47 -9.20 24.04
CA GLY A 520 -6.35 -8.48 24.59
C GLY A 520 -6.73 -7.44 25.64
N LEU A 521 -7.83 -6.70 25.43
CA LEU A 521 -8.37 -5.73 26.42
C LEU A 521 -8.81 -6.43 27.71
N ASP A 522 -9.39 -7.63 27.64
CA ASP A 522 -9.77 -8.41 28.81
C ASP A 522 -8.54 -8.79 29.66
N LEU A 523 -7.43 -9.15 29.01
CA LEU A 523 -6.15 -9.41 29.70
C LEU A 523 -5.53 -8.13 30.29
N ILE A 524 -5.61 -7.01 29.55
CA ILE A 524 -5.15 -5.69 30.04
C ILE A 524 -5.88 -5.29 31.30
N ALA A 525 -7.20 -5.45 31.36
CA ALA A 525 -8.02 -5.16 32.53
C ALA A 525 -7.60 -5.98 33.77
N LYS A 526 -6.97 -7.13 33.56
CA LYS A 526 -6.42 -8.02 34.60
C LYS A 526 -4.91 -7.85 34.84
N GLY A 527 -4.32 -6.79 34.28
CA GLY A 527 -2.92 -6.37 34.56
C GLY A 527 -1.84 -7.03 33.69
N ILE A 528 -2.19 -7.70 32.61
CA ILE A 528 -1.24 -8.25 31.64
C ILE A 528 -0.86 -7.16 30.62
N ASN A 529 0.43 -6.99 30.35
CA ASN A 529 0.89 -6.11 29.29
C ASN A 529 0.68 -6.78 27.92
N VAL A 530 -0.11 -6.17 27.06
CA VAL A 530 -0.47 -6.69 25.72
C VAL A 530 -0.05 -5.70 24.63
N VAL A 531 0.54 -6.22 23.55
CA VAL A 531 0.81 -5.48 22.33
C VAL A 531 0.14 -6.17 21.14
N GLY A 532 -0.76 -5.47 20.46
CA GLY A 532 -1.54 -5.97 19.34
C GLY A 532 -0.87 -5.70 17.99
N ILE A 533 -0.96 -6.67 17.06
CA ILE A 533 -0.58 -6.53 15.65
C ILE A 533 -1.82 -6.81 14.81
N PRO A 534 -2.33 -5.82 14.04
CA PRO A 534 -3.55 -5.99 13.26
C PRO A 534 -3.33 -6.91 12.05
N ALA A 535 -3.95 -8.08 12.08
CA ALA A 535 -3.89 -9.08 11.01
C ALA A 535 -5.30 -9.60 10.72
N THR A 536 -5.86 -9.14 9.61
CA THR A 536 -7.20 -9.50 9.11
C THR A 536 -7.32 -9.10 7.66
N ILE A 537 -8.04 -9.89 6.87
CA ILE A 537 -8.31 -9.58 5.46
C ILE A 537 -9.40 -8.51 5.29
N ASP A 538 -10.12 -8.12 6.34
CA ASP A 538 -11.30 -7.24 6.26
C ASP A 538 -10.94 -5.74 6.27
N LEU A 539 -9.70 -5.37 6.62
CA LEU A 539 -9.23 -3.99 6.78
C LEU A 539 -10.09 -3.16 7.77
N ASP A 540 -10.69 -3.80 8.76
CA ASP A 540 -11.69 -3.23 9.68
C ASP A 540 -11.13 -2.73 11.01
N VAL A 541 -9.82 -2.80 11.25
CA VAL A 541 -9.15 -2.25 12.44
C VAL A 541 -8.94 -0.75 12.25
N ALA A 542 -9.59 0.07 13.06
CA ALA A 542 -9.78 1.49 12.76
C ALA A 542 -8.54 2.38 12.96
N CYS A 543 -7.63 2.01 13.85
CA CYS A 543 -6.42 2.81 14.14
C CYS A 543 -5.31 2.67 13.10
N THR A 544 -5.49 1.84 12.10
CA THR A 544 -4.46 1.58 11.07
C THR A 544 -5.04 1.68 9.65
N GLU A 545 -4.28 2.19 8.72
CA GLU A 545 -4.62 2.21 7.29
C GLU A 545 -4.44 0.86 6.63
N TYR A 546 -3.69 -0.05 7.25
CA TYR A 546 -3.36 -1.35 6.71
C TYR A 546 -3.50 -2.48 7.74
N THR A 547 -4.04 -3.62 7.32
CA THR A 547 -4.06 -4.87 8.10
C THR A 547 -3.39 -5.99 7.31
N ILE A 548 -2.56 -6.79 8.00
CA ILE A 548 -1.83 -7.92 7.41
C ILE A 548 -2.84 -8.92 6.82
N GLY A 549 -2.66 -9.27 5.56
CA GLY A 549 -3.50 -10.22 4.82
C GLY A 549 -4.48 -9.55 3.85
N PHE A 550 -4.72 -8.24 3.97
CA PHE A 550 -5.67 -7.54 3.10
C PHE A 550 -5.21 -7.54 1.64
N ASP A 551 -3.95 -7.19 1.38
CA ASP A 551 -3.43 -7.10 0.00
C ASP A 551 -3.45 -8.44 -0.72
N THR A 552 -3.06 -9.52 -0.05
CA THR A 552 -3.17 -10.88 -0.59
C THR A 552 -4.61 -11.26 -0.90
N ALA A 553 -5.54 -10.95 0.01
CA ALA A 553 -6.95 -11.29 -0.13
C ALA A 553 -7.61 -10.60 -1.32
N ILE A 554 -7.33 -9.31 -1.54
CA ILE A 554 -7.88 -8.57 -2.69
C ILE A 554 -7.25 -9.00 -4.01
N ASN A 555 -5.97 -9.36 -4.04
CA ASN A 555 -5.32 -9.91 -5.22
C ASN A 555 -5.89 -11.30 -5.58
N THR A 556 -6.07 -12.18 -4.60
CA THR A 556 -6.71 -13.49 -4.79
C THR A 556 -8.13 -13.35 -5.35
N ALA A 557 -8.92 -12.43 -4.79
CA ALA A 557 -10.28 -12.17 -5.28
C ALA A 557 -10.26 -11.60 -6.70
N MET A 558 -9.40 -10.63 -6.98
CA MET A 558 -9.27 -10.00 -8.30
C MET A 558 -8.90 -11.04 -9.37
N GLU A 559 -7.94 -11.92 -9.11
CA GLU A 559 -7.56 -13.00 -10.04
C GLU A 559 -8.71 -13.96 -10.30
N ALA A 560 -9.50 -14.31 -9.28
CA ALA A 560 -10.68 -15.15 -9.44
C ALA A 560 -11.75 -14.43 -10.27
N ILE A 561 -11.97 -13.14 -10.02
CA ILE A 561 -12.93 -12.32 -10.77
C ILE A 561 -12.52 -12.18 -12.24
N ASP A 562 -11.22 -11.98 -12.53
CA ASP A 562 -10.73 -11.90 -13.92
C ASP A 562 -11.00 -13.21 -14.68
N LYS A 563 -10.78 -14.38 -14.06
CA LYS A 563 -11.11 -15.69 -14.65
C LYS A 563 -12.62 -15.86 -14.88
N ILE A 564 -13.45 -15.42 -13.93
CA ILE A 564 -14.92 -15.45 -14.07
C ILE A 564 -15.36 -14.50 -15.18
N ARG A 565 -14.72 -13.34 -15.33
CA ARG A 565 -15.00 -12.39 -16.40
C ARG A 565 -14.82 -13.02 -17.79
N ASP A 566 -13.70 -13.72 -18.02
CA ASP A 566 -13.40 -14.31 -19.31
C ASP A 566 -14.48 -15.31 -19.74
N THR A 567 -14.90 -16.19 -18.82
CA THR A 567 -15.97 -17.14 -19.12
C THR A 567 -17.35 -16.46 -19.23
N SER A 568 -17.62 -15.44 -18.42
CA SER A 568 -18.88 -14.68 -18.49
C SER A 568 -19.00 -13.88 -19.79
N ALA A 569 -17.89 -13.33 -20.27
CA ALA A 569 -17.84 -12.65 -21.55
C ALA A 569 -18.13 -13.60 -22.73
N SER A 570 -17.57 -14.81 -22.69
CA SER A 570 -17.76 -15.85 -23.71
C SER A 570 -19.21 -16.33 -23.79
N HIS A 571 -19.94 -16.30 -22.68
CA HIS A 571 -21.33 -16.76 -22.61
C HIS A 571 -22.38 -15.64 -22.51
N GLU A 572 -21.94 -14.38 -22.60
CA GLU A 572 -22.82 -13.20 -22.51
C GLU A 572 -23.68 -13.19 -21.21
N ARG A 573 -23.05 -13.52 -20.06
CA ARG A 573 -23.72 -13.71 -18.76
C ARG A 573 -23.55 -12.49 -17.84
N CYS A 574 -24.43 -12.45 -16.85
CA CYS A 574 -24.23 -11.62 -15.66
C CYS A 574 -23.57 -12.47 -14.54
N SER A 575 -22.57 -11.92 -13.87
CA SER A 575 -21.92 -12.56 -12.73
C SER A 575 -22.04 -11.71 -11.49
N VAL A 576 -22.56 -12.31 -10.40
CA VAL A 576 -22.61 -11.75 -9.05
C VAL A 576 -21.52 -12.46 -8.24
N ILE A 577 -20.48 -11.73 -7.84
CA ILE A 577 -19.34 -12.31 -7.14
C ILE A 577 -19.33 -11.76 -5.71
N GLU A 578 -19.46 -12.66 -4.75
CA GLU A 578 -19.39 -12.32 -3.32
C GLU A 578 -17.93 -12.45 -2.86
N VAL A 579 -17.40 -11.37 -2.32
CA VAL A 579 -16.05 -11.31 -1.74
C VAL A 579 -16.14 -11.23 -0.24
N ALA A 580 -15.12 -11.76 0.46
CA ALA A 580 -15.03 -11.74 1.91
C ALA A 580 -15.10 -10.31 2.46
N GLY A 581 -15.51 -10.18 3.71
CA GLY A 581 -15.70 -8.91 4.39
C GLY A 581 -16.93 -8.95 5.30
N LYS A 582 -16.82 -9.65 6.44
CA LYS A 582 -17.95 -9.90 7.35
C LYS A 582 -18.61 -8.64 7.88
N ARG A 583 -17.85 -7.56 8.04
CA ARG A 583 -18.30 -6.31 8.66
C ARG A 583 -17.94 -5.06 7.88
N SER A 584 -17.23 -5.20 6.76
CA SER A 584 -16.75 -4.07 5.98
C SER A 584 -16.85 -4.32 4.49
N GLY A 585 -17.13 -3.27 3.72
CA GLY A 585 -17.19 -3.30 2.26
C GLY A 585 -15.85 -3.02 1.59
N HIS A 586 -14.73 -2.97 2.31
CA HIS A 586 -13.42 -2.63 1.76
C HIS A 586 -13.01 -3.57 0.62
N ASN A 587 -13.08 -4.89 0.84
CA ASN A 587 -12.75 -5.88 -0.19
C ASN A 587 -13.60 -5.71 -1.45
N ALA A 588 -14.93 -5.52 -1.27
CA ALA A 588 -15.83 -5.35 -2.40
C ALA A 588 -15.52 -4.07 -3.18
N LEU A 589 -15.24 -2.97 -2.48
CA LEU A 589 -14.89 -1.69 -3.12
C LEU A 589 -13.59 -1.81 -3.91
N TRP A 590 -12.53 -2.36 -3.33
CA TRP A 590 -11.24 -2.51 -3.98
C TRP A 590 -11.30 -3.47 -5.18
N CYS A 591 -11.87 -4.66 -4.98
CA CYS A 591 -12.01 -5.63 -6.07
C CYS A 591 -12.92 -5.11 -7.19
N GLY A 592 -14.01 -4.42 -6.85
CA GLY A 592 -14.92 -3.86 -7.84
C GLY A 592 -14.28 -2.77 -8.70
N ILE A 593 -13.47 -1.88 -8.09
CA ILE A 593 -12.70 -0.86 -8.83
C ILE A 593 -11.63 -1.54 -9.70
N ALA A 594 -10.84 -2.46 -9.11
CA ALA A 594 -9.74 -3.14 -9.79
C ALA A 594 -10.20 -3.99 -10.98
N THR A 595 -11.39 -4.53 -10.91
CA THR A 595 -11.97 -5.34 -11.98
C THR A 595 -12.90 -4.55 -12.90
N GLY A 596 -13.15 -3.28 -12.58
CA GLY A 596 -14.06 -2.42 -13.36
C GLY A 596 -15.50 -2.95 -13.36
N ALA A 597 -15.97 -3.46 -12.23
CA ALA A 597 -17.34 -3.92 -12.04
C ALA A 597 -18.36 -2.81 -12.37
N GLU A 598 -19.51 -3.20 -12.90
CA GLU A 598 -20.61 -2.27 -13.18
C GLU A 598 -21.33 -1.82 -11.93
N GLU A 599 -21.36 -2.70 -10.93
CA GLU A 599 -22.00 -2.42 -9.65
C GLU A 599 -21.13 -2.99 -8.53
N ILE A 600 -20.98 -2.21 -7.47
CA ILE A 600 -20.27 -2.59 -6.26
C ILE A 600 -21.23 -2.43 -5.10
N ILE A 601 -21.53 -3.52 -4.43
CA ILE A 601 -22.50 -3.57 -3.35
C ILE A 601 -21.78 -3.72 -2.02
N THR A 602 -21.86 -2.68 -1.18
CA THR A 602 -21.30 -2.66 0.17
C THR A 602 -22.37 -2.26 1.17
N ASN A 603 -22.20 -2.65 2.42
CA ASN A 603 -23.14 -2.27 3.49
C ASN A 603 -23.13 -0.77 3.80
N GLU A 604 -22.00 -0.07 3.52
CA GLU A 604 -21.84 1.35 3.83
C GLU A 604 -22.38 2.27 2.72
N TYR A 605 -22.25 1.86 1.45
CA TYR A 605 -22.54 2.73 0.29
C TYR A 605 -23.59 2.14 -0.65
N HIS A 606 -24.28 1.08 -0.21
CA HIS A 606 -25.29 0.45 -1.04
C HIS A 606 -26.57 1.28 -1.09
N ASP A 607 -26.92 1.75 -2.29
CA ASP A 607 -28.29 2.17 -2.60
C ASP A 607 -29.14 0.88 -2.69
N GLN A 608 -29.99 0.63 -1.70
CA GLN A 608 -30.81 -0.59 -1.60
C GLN A 608 -31.80 -0.77 -2.76
N ASN A 609 -31.74 0.10 -3.76
CA ASN A 609 -32.65 0.09 -4.89
C ASN A 609 -32.23 -0.93 -5.96
N GLN A 610 -32.49 -2.22 -5.71
CA GLN A 610 -32.27 -3.27 -6.71
C GLN A 610 -32.98 -2.99 -8.04
N GLN A 611 -34.12 -2.29 -8.03
CA GLN A 611 -34.85 -1.94 -9.25
C GLN A 611 -34.05 -0.98 -10.14
N ARG A 612 -33.34 -0.02 -9.55
CA ARG A 612 -32.45 0.88 -10.29
C ARG A 612 -31.33 0.10 -10.98
N MET A 613 -30.64 -0.76 -10.23
CA MET A 613 -29.55 -1.59 -10.76
C MET A 613 -30.04 -2.49 -11.92
N ILE A 614 -31.19 -3.16 -11.74
CA ILE A 614 -31.79 -4.00 -12.77
C ILE A 614 -32.15 -3.16 -14.02
N SER A 615 -32.71 -1.98 -13.82
CA SER A 615 -33.04 -1.06 -14.93
C SER A 615 -31.78 -0.62 -15.69
N GLU A 616 -30.69 -0.35 -14.99
CA GLU A 616 -29.40 -0.02 -15.62
C GLU A 616 -28.81 -1.20 -16.41
N ILE A 617 -28.90 -2.43 -15.90
CA ILE A 617 -28.49 -3.65 -16.62
C ILE A 617 -29.31 -3.80 -17.91
N ILE A 618 -30.64 -3.65 -17.83
CA ILE A 618 -31.52 -3.73 -19.00
C ILE A 618 -31.15 -2.66 -20.05
N ASN A 619 -30.92 -1.43 -19.63
CA ASN A 619 -30.53 -0.35 -20.53
C ASN A 619 -29.18 -0.61 -21.20
N LYS A 620 -28.17 -1.04 -20.43
CA LYS A 620 -26.84 -1.39 -20.96
C LYS A 620 -26.92 -2.59 -21.93
N LYS A 621 -27.76 -3.59 -21.65
CA LYS A 621 -28.03 -4.72 -22.56
C LYS A 621 -28.62 -4.23 -23.91
N LYS A 622 -29.60 -3.32 -23.88
CA LYS A 622 -30.17 -2.70 -25.09
C LYS A 622 -29.13 -1.93 -25.92
N LEU A 623 -28.11 -1.36 -25.27
CA LEU A 623 -26.98 -0.69 -25.92
C LEU A 623 -25.90 -1.66 -26.44
N GLY A 624 -26.16 -2.97 -26.38
CA GLY A 624 -25.27 -4.02 -26.89
C GLY A 624 -24.18 -4.46 -25.91
N LYS A 625 -24.30 -4.13 -24.62
CA LYS A 625 -23.38 -4.65 -23.62
C LYS A 625 -23.73 -6.10 -23.29
N ARG A 626 -22.71 -6.98 -23.38
CA ARG A 626 -22.91 -8.45 -23.29
C ARG A 626 -22.47 -9.04 -21.95
N LEU A 627 -21.56 -8.38 -21.26
CA LEU A 627 -21.03 -8.80 -19.96
C LEU A 627 -21.48 -7.87 -18.87
N HIS A 628 -21.96 -8.42 -17.76
CA HIS A 628 -22.29 -7.66 -16.54
C HIS A 628 -21.60 -8.30 -15.35
N LEU A 629 -20.84 -7.49 -14.62
CA LEU A 629 -20.07 -7.90 -13.45
C LEU A 629 -20.52 -7.09 -12.23
N ILE A 630 -20.97 -7.80 -11.19
CA ILE A 630 -21.39 -7.23 -9.92
C ILE A 630 -20.51 -7.81 -8.82
N VAL A 631 -19.88 -6.96 -8.03
CA VAL A 631 -19.11 -7.38 -6.86
C VAL A 631 -19.94 -7.06 -5.60
N ASN A 632 -20.24 -8.08 -4.82
CA ASN A 632 -21.04 -8.00 -3.62
C ASN A 632 -20.21 -8.30 -2.37
N SER A 633 -20.39 -7.51 -1.30
CA SER A 633 -19.75 -7.78 -0.01
C SER A 633 -20.46 -8.91 0.73
N GLU A 634 -19.70 -9.80 1.38
CA GLU A 634 -20.22 -10.81 2.31
C GLU A 634 -21.12 -10.18 3.40
N ALA A 635 -20.80 -8.94 3.85
CA ALA A 635 -21.61 -8.23 4.85
C ALA A 635 -23.06 -7.97 4.39
N VAL A 636 -23.27 -7.82 3.09
CA VAL A 636 -24.62 -7.72 2.48
C VAL A 636 -25.18 -9.11 2.22
N GLY A 637 -24.36 -10.05 1.75
CA GLY A 637 -24.74 -11.43 1.47
C GLY A 637 -25.80 -11.56 0.39
N LYS A 638 -26.58 -12.65 0.45
CA LYS A 638 -27.73 -12.92 -0.43
C LYS A 638 -27.43 -12.96 -1.94
N SER A 639 -26.17 -13.18 -2.32
CA SER A 639 -25.73 -13.15 -3.73
C SER A 639 -26.49 -14.15 -4.62
N ALA A 640 -26.85 -15.33 -4.11
CA ALA A 640 -27.65 -16.31 -4.86
C ALA A 640 -29.07 -15.81 -5.15
N SER A 641 -29.71 -15.15 -4.18
CA SER A 641 -31.04 -14.55 -4.35
C SER A 641 -31.00 -13.36 -5.32
N LEU A 642 -29.96 -12.53 -5.18
CA LEU A 642 -29.71 -11.39 -6.08
C LEU A 642 -29.55 -11.86 -7.52
N ALA A 643 -28.76 -12.91 -7.76
CA ALA A 643 -28.56 -13.48 -9.10
C ALA A 643 -29.88 -13.95 -9.71
N LYS A 644 -30.70 -14.68 -8.95
CA LYS A 644 -32.04 -15.14 -9.42
C LYS A 644 -32.96 -13.96 -9.76
N ASN A 645 -32.96 -12.90 -8.94
CA ASN A 645 -33.78 -11.71 -9.21
C ASN A 645 -33.35 -11.01 -10.49
N ILE A 646 -32.04 -10.87 -10.73
CA ILE A 646 -31.50 -10.27 -11.94
C ILE A 646 -31.87 -11.13 -13.16
N GLU A 647 -31.67 -12.44 -13.08
CA GLU A 647 -32.02 -13.36 -14.17
C GLU A 647 -33.49 -13.29 -14.55
N PHE A 648 -34.38 -13.35 -13.54
CA PHE A 648 -35.82 -13.24 -13.75
C PHE A 648 -36.22 -11.92 -14.40
N ALA A 649 -35.64 -10.80 -13.95
CA ALA A 649 -36.03 -9.46 -14.42
C ALA A 649 -35.42 -9.08 -15.78
N THR A 650 -34.23 -9.61 -16.11
CA THR A 650 -33.46 -9.20 -17.30
C THR A 650 -33.45 -10.24 -18.42
N GLY A 651 -33.79 -11.49 -18.10
CA GLY A 651 -33.62 -12.63 -19.00
C GLY A 651 -32.15 -12.93 -19.35
N LEU A 652 -31.18 -12.42 -18.56
CA LEU A 652 -29.78 -12.74 -18.69
C LEU A 652 -29.45 -13.93 -17.78
N GLU A 653 -28.81 -14.96 -18.31
CA GLU A 653 -28.27 -16.01 -17.42
C GLU A 653 -27.34 -15.37 -16.38
N THR A 654 -27.66 -15.55 -15.11
CA THR A 654 -26.96 -14.91 -14.01
C THR A 654 -26.44 -15.93 -13.02
N ARG A 655 -25.13 -15.89 -12.74
CA ARG A 655 -24.46 -16.82 -11.83
C ARG A 655 -23.95 -16.08 -10.60
N ALA A 656 -24.17 -16.66 -9.41
CA ALA A 656 -23.53 -16.20 -8.18
C ALA A 656 -22.31 -17.08 -7.88
N THR A 657 -21.22 -16.47 -7.50
CA THR A 657 -19.98 -17.13 -7.05
C THR A 657 -19.57 -16.52 -5.72
N VAL A 658 -19.40 -17.33 -4.68
CA VAL A 658 -18.92 -16.91 -3.36
C VAL A 658 -17.46 -17.33 -3.24
N LEU A 659 -16.54 -16.37 -3.10
CA LEU A 659 -15.12 -16.64 -2.96
C LEU A 659 -14.74 -17.06 -1.54
N GLY A 660 -15.33 -16.42 -0.53
CA GLY A 660 -15.24 -16.81 0.87
C GLY A 660 -13.81 -17.09 1.34
N ILE A 661 -13.61 -18.27 1.92
CA ILE A 661 -12.35 -18.71 2.54
C ILE A 661 -11.15 -18.77 1.58
N LEU A 662 -11.38 -18.80 0.26
CA LEU A 662 -10.29 -18.75 -0.72
C LEU A 662 -9.38 -17.52 -0.50
N GLN A 663 -9.96 -16.42 -0.03
CA GLN A 663 -9.23 -15.16 0.20
C GLN A 663 -8.34 -15.17 1.46
N CYS A 664 -8.54 -16.14 2.37
CA CYS A 664 -7.73 -16.26 3.60
C CYS A 664 -6.42 -17.01 3.38
N GLY A 665 -6.33 -17.80 2.31
CA GLY A 665 -5.21 -18.68 2.01
C GLY A 665 -4.19 -18.09 1.04
N GLY A 666 -3.16 -18.88 0.78
CA GLY A 666 -2.12 -18.58 -0.19
C GLY A 666 -0.86 -17.96 0.40
N ALA A 667 0.18 -17.89 -0.40
CA ALA A 667 1.42 -17.22 -0.06
C ALA A 667 1.17 -15.69 0.06
N PRO A 668 1.60 -15.04 1.14
CA PRO A 668 1.39 -13.60 1.30
C PRO A 668 2.10 -12.79 0.22
N SER A 669 1.46 -11.71 -0.23
CA SER A 669 2.03 -10.75 -1.17
C SER A 669 3.27 -10.06 -0.60
N CYS A 670 4.02 -9.38 -1.46
CA CYS A 670 5.20 -8.62 -1.04
C CYS A 670 4.86 -7.60 0.04
N GLN A 671 3.77 -6.86 -0.14
CA GLN A 671 3.31 -5.87 0.82
C GLN A 671 2.93 -6.51 2.16
N ASP A 672 2.16 -7.60 2.17
CA ASP A 672 1.80 -8.29 3.41
C ASP A 672 3.04 -8.80 4.16
N ARG A 673 4.06 -9.31 3.46
CA ARG A 673 5.31 -9.76 4.09
C ARG A 673 6.12 -8.61 4.68
N VAL A 674 6.23 -7.48 3.96
CA VAL A 674 6.97 -6.29 4.41
C VAL A 674 6.29 -5.67 5.61
N PHE A 675 4.98 -5.43 5.53
CA PHE A 675 4.21 -4.80 6.60
C PHE A 675 4.11 -5.70 7.84
N ALA A 676 3.95 -7.02 7.66
CA ALA A 676 3.99 -7.97 8.75
C ALA A 676 5.35 -7.97 9.46
N SER A 677 6.45 -7.91 8.69
CA SER A 677 7.80 -7.84 9.24
C SER A 677 8.04 -6.52 9.98
N ALA A 678 7.59 -5.40 9.43
CA ALA A 678 7.70 -4.08 10.04
C ALA A 678 6.87 -3.97 11.33
N MET A 679 5.60 -4.38 11.31
CA MET A 679 4.71 -4.35 12.48
C MET A 679 5.19 -5.30 13.58
N GLY A 680 5.69 -6.50 13.21
CA GLY A 680 6.27 -7.43 14.17
C GLY A 680 7.51 -6.88 14.86
N GLY A 681 8.39 -6.23 14.12
CA GLY A 681 9.56 -5.55 14.68
C GLY A 681 9.16 -4.36 15.56
N LYS A 682 8.21 -3.54 15.12
CA LYS A 682 7.68 -2.39 15.88
C LYS A 682 7.08 -2.83 17.22
N ALA A 683 6.33 -3.93 17.25
CA ALA A 683 5.76 -4.46 18.48
C ALA A 683 6.85 -4.79 19.52
N VAL A 684 7.96 -5.37 19.08
CA VAL A 684 9.11 -5.66 19.97
C VAL A 684 9.83 -4.38 20.41
N GLU A 685 9.96 -3.36 19.53
CA GLU A 685 10.50 -2.05 19.91
C GLU A 685 9.67 -1.39 21.00
N VAL A 686 8.34 -1.40 20.87
CA VAL A 686 7.40 -0.88 21.87
C VAL A 686 7.63 -1.56 23.23
N ILE A 687 7.76 -2.89 23.25
CA ILE A 687 8.03 -3.63 24.49
C ILE A 687 9.41 -3.27 25.05
N ASN A 688 10.44 -3.21 24.20
CA ASN A 688 11.81 -2.90 24.61
C ASN A 688 11.95 -1.48 25.18
N SER A 689 11.18 -0.53 24.68
CA SER A 689 11.13 0.84 25.21
C SER A 689 10.23 1.01 26.46
N GLY A 690 9.64 -0.10 26.95
CA GLY A 690 8.78 -0.09 28.14
C GLY A 690 7.32 0.30 27.87
N GLY A 691 6.91 0.36 26.61
CA GLY A 691 5.52 0.60 26.22
C GLY A 691 4.59 -0.52 26.70
N LYS A 692 3.37 -0.14 27.11
CA LYS A 692 2.37 -1.06 27.63
C LYS A 692 1.02 -0.85 26.98
N ASN A 693 0.29 -1.96 26.75
CA ASN A 693 -1.09 -1.94 26.29
C ASN A 693 -1.27 -1.18 24.97
N ARG A 694 -0.42 -1.50 23.99
CA ARG A 694 -0.36 -0.80 22.71
C ARG A 694 -0.87 -1.68 21.57
N ILE A 695 -1.30 -1.05 20.50
CA ILE A 695 -1.56 -1.68 19.21
C ILE A 695 -0.68 -0.99 18.16
N VAL A 696 0.10 -1.77 17.43
CA VAL A 696 0.87 -1.22 16.31
C VAL A 696 -0.04 -0.89 15.14
N ALA A 697 0.35 0.10 14.37
CA ALA A 697 -0.43 0.58 13.23
C ALA A 697 0.51 1.11 12.14
N TYR A 698 -0.03 1.19 10.93
CA TYR A 698 0.53 1.99 9.83
C TYR A 698 -0.42 3.16 9.57
N GLN A 699 0.07 4.38 9.70
CA GLN A 699 -0.74 5.58 9.51
C GLN A 699 0.11 6.72 9.00
N ASN A 700 -0.41 7.49 8.04
CA ASN A 700 0.26 8.64 7.42
C ASN A 700 1.67 8.31 6.88
N GLY A 701 1.85 7.13 6.30
CA GLY A 701 3.14 6.70 5.76
C GLY A 701 4.11 6.10 6.78
N GLU A 702 3.76 5.99 8.07
CA GLU A 702 4.67 5.58 9.14
C GLU A 702 4.14 4.40 9.96
N PHE A 703 5.07 3.56 10.47
CA PHE A 703 4.76 2.51 11.44
C PHE A 703 4.81 3.09 12.86
N THR A 704 3.65 3.20 13.47
CA THR A 704 3.43 3.80 14.79
C THR A 704 2.71 2.85 15.73
N ASP A 705 2.31 3.33 16.91
CA ASP A 705 1.50 2.58 17.87
C ASP A 705 0.54 3.48 18.63
N PHE A 706 -0.57 2.91 19.05
CA PHE A 706 -1.63 3.59 19.79
C PHE A 706 -1.94 2.87 21.10
N ASP A 707 -2.52 3.58 22.04
CA ASP A 707 -3.19 2.97 23.18
C ASP A 707 -4.30 2.05 22.70
N MET A 708 -4.28 0.77 23.13
CA MET A 708 -5.19 -0.25 22.58
C MET A 708 -6.65 0.05 22.91
N GLU A 709 -6.94 0.54 24.12
CA GLU A 709 -8.32 0.84 24.53
C GLU A 709 -8.90 1.99 23.70
N LYS A 710 -8.10 3.05 23.49
CA LYS A 710 -8.53 4.18 22.63
C LYS A 710 -8.70 3.75 21.19
N ALA A 711 -7.77 2.96 20.66
CA ALA A 711 -7.80 2.46 19.30
C ALA A 711 -9.08 1.63 19.00
N MET A 712 -9.48 0.79 19.95
CA MET A 712 -10.66 -0.07 19.80
C MET A 712 -12.02 0.63 19.92
N ARG A 713 -12.01 1.92 20.27
CA ARG A 713 -13.22 2.77 20.26
C ARG A 713 -13.47 3.48 18.94
N LEU A 714 -12.51 3.44 18.03
CA LEU A 714 -12.64 4.07 16.71
C LEU A 714 -13.48 3.22 15.77
N ASN A 715 -14.07 3.87 14.75
CA ASN A 715 -14.77 3.23 13.65
C ASN A 715 -14.03 3.49 12.34
N LYS A 716 -14.04 2.54 11.42
CA LYS A 716 -13.45 2.63 10.11
C LYS A 716 -14.49 2.37 9.03
N PHE A 717 -14.48 3.19 7.99
CA PHE A 717 -15.33 3.07 6.83
C PHE A 717 -14.49 3.04 5.56
N PRO A 718 -14.96 2.39 4.50
CA PRO A 718 -14.31 2.48 3.19
C PRO A 718 -14.19 3.93 2.72
N ASP A 719 -13.17 4.20 1.90
CA ASP A 719 -12.89 5.55 1.42
C ASP A 719 -14.04 6.10 0.55
N ALA A 720 -14.59 7.24 0.96
CA ALA A 720 -15.72 7.89 0.29
C ALA A 720 -15.34 8.40 -1.11
N TYR A 721 -14.11 8.88 -1.32
CA TYR A 721 -13.64 9.30 -2.63
C TYR A 721 -13.59 8.12 -3.61
N MET A 722 -13.06 6.97 -3.16
CA MET A 722 -13.02 5.76 -3.98
C MET A 722 -14.44 5.25 -4.30
N ALA A 723 -15.37 5.34 -3.35
CA ALA A 723 -16.76 4.95 -3.58
C ALA A 723 -17.47 5.88 -4.59
N GLU A 724 -17.22 7.19 -4.55
CA GLU A 724 -17.75 8.13 -5.55
C GLU A 724 -17.10 7.94 -6.93
N MET A 725 -15.79 7.77 -6.95
CA MET A 725 -15.01 7.50 -8.16
C MET A 725 -15.53 6.24 -8.88
N SER A 726 -15.77 5.15 -8.14
CA SER A 726 -16.25 3.89 -8.71
C SER A 726 -17.53 4.08 -9.51
N LYS A 727 -18.45 4.92 -9.03
CA LYS A 727 -19.71 5.27 -9.73
C LYS A 727 -19.47 6.05 -11.04
N LYS A 728 -18.43 6.90 -11.09
CA LYS A 728 -18.03 7.61 -12.32
C LYS A 728 -17.40 6.65 -13.33
N LEU A 729 -16.60 5.70 -12.86
CA LEU A 729 -15.90 4.73 -13.71
C LEU A 729 -16.78 3.59 -14.24
N SER A 730 -17.92 3.32 -13.63
CA SER A 730 -18.87 2.27 -14.05
C SER A 730 -19.89 2.73 -15.12
N ARG A 731 -20.02 4.04 -15.33
CA ARG A 731 -20.94 4.67 -16.32
C ARG A 731 -20.50 4.49 -17.76
#